data_452518331f1372f011805596ca769e12
#
_entry.id   452518331f1372f011805596ca769e12
#
_cell.length_a   1.000
_cell.length_b   1.000
_cell.length_c   1.000
_cell.angle_alpha   90.00
_cell.angle_beta   90.00
_cell.angle_gamma   90.00
#
_symmetry.space_group_name_H-M   'P 1'
#
loop_
_entity.id
_entity.type
_entity.pdbx_description
1 polymer ?
#
loop_
_entity_poly.entity_id
_entity_poly.type
_entity_poly.pdbx_seq_one_letter_code
_entity_poly.pdbx_strand_id
1 'polypeptide(L)'
;MVCLLGVCATAFAQVQHDHSACYEDSISSLKEAILSEVTVYGLTGTQRMKDSPIAFSVISPKKLHQSFGTNIVDAIAFQPGISQISTGAGISKPVIRGLGYNRVVVIEQGIRQEGQQWGDEHGLEVDAEGVHSVEILKGPASLMYGSDAIAGVMILHPEPSLMQGTMQAKVGGEYQSNNGLYNYHAGFAGNIDGWMWNVHYADKAAHSYKNALDGYVPGSWFKERDVQAMAGVKKSWGHSWLRFSHVNFTPGITEGERDEESGQLVWEKGNSPKAYSWHLPFQRVLHTKVVSDNAWYIADGMLKAVVGYQQNYRREFEEAMDEAELAMRLHTVNYDLRYQLPLANDWSIATGVNGMWQRNLNQAEEMLIPDYRLFDFGYFFTANKQIGRWSLSGGARIDNRHLHTQTAEKDGKLHFEALGKDFTGVTGSLGAVYNVREGMNLRLNLARGFRAPTVSELLSNGVHEGSIQYELGNRDLKSEYSMQVDLGMDYTSRYVAVNASLFSNWIDNYIFLGRLPYETEGYRTYQYRQGNARLIGGEVFVDVHPVEPLHFENTFSYVRGILLNQAAESRNLPMMPAPRWTCNLRYEFPDFARKRCRRAFVSLGMEYNLRQDNYYALDNTESATPDYGIFNFAAGMDLHVFGHNCIELSLCCQNLFDKVYQSHLSRLKYAEVNKVTGRQGISAMGRNICLRVNIPIDIHVR
;
A
#
# COMPACT_ATOMS: atom_id res chain seq x y z
N MET A 1 -24.93 -50.48 -9.34
CA MET A 1 -24.88 -49.06 -9.71
C MET A 1 -25.16 -48.17 -8.47
N VAL A 2 -24.43 -48.42 -7.36
CA VAL A 2 -24.56 -47.72 -6.07
C VAL A 2 -23.19 -47.43 -5.42
N CYS A 3 -22.06 -47.75 -6.06
CA CYS A 3 -20.71 -47.59 -5.50
C CYS A 3 -19.88 -46.44 -6.09
N LEU A 4 -20.46 -45.58 -6.95
CA LEU A 4 -19.69 -44.49 -7.59
C LEU A 4 -20.06 -43.08 -7.08
N LEU A 5 -21.01 -42.96 -6.16
CA LEU A 5 -21.37 -41.67 -5.52
C LEU A 5 -20.72 -41.41 -4.16
N GLY A 6 -19.94 -42.36 -3.65
CA GLY A 6 -19.26 -42.23 -2.34
C GLY A 6 -17.87 -41.61 -2.38
N VAL A 7 -17.22 -41.52 -3.54
CA VAL A 7 -15.82 -41.06 -3.63
C VAL A 7 -15.72 -39.55 -3.91
N CYS A 8 -16.74 -38.92 -4.50
CA CYS A 8 -16.73 -37.48 -4.73
C CYS A 8 -17.03 -36.63 -3.47
N ALA A 9 -17.73 -37.20 -2.47
CA ALA A 9 -18.06 -36.46 -1.25
C ALA A 9 -16.88 -36.31 -0.26
N THR A 10 -15.88 -37.18 -0.36
CA THR A 10 -14.71 -37.14 0.54
C THR A 10 -13.59 -36.22 0.05
N ALA A 11 -13.52 -35.91 -1.25
CA ALA A 11 -12.53 -34.97 -1.79
C ALA A 11 -12.90 -33.49 -1.50
N PHE A 12 -14.19 -33.17 -1.36
CA PHE A 12 -14.64 -31.80 -1.02
C PHE A 12 -14.56 -31.47 0.48
N ALA A 13 -14.52 -32.49 1.36
CA ALA A 13 -14.39 -32.26 2.80
C ALA A 13 -12.94 -31.97 3.23
N GLN A 14 -11.94 -32.29 2.42
CA GLN A 14 -10.53 -32.08 2.75
C GLN A 14 -9.99 -30.71 2.38
N VAL A 15 -10.67 -29.94 1.53
CA VAL A 15 -10.28 -28.55 1.20
C VAL A 15 -10.81 -27.53 2.22
N GLN A 16 -11.76 -27.91 3.08
CA GLN A 16 -12.34 -27.04 4.10
C GLN A 16 -11.62 -27.08 5.46
N HIS A 17 -10.61 -27.92 5.64
CA HIS A 17 -9.97 -28.12 6.97
C HIS A 17 -8.72 -27.27 7.23
N ASP A 18 -8.22 -26.48 6.26
CA ASP A 18 -6.87 -25.89 6.39
C ASP A 18 -6.84 -24.43 6.84
N HIS A 19 -7.98 -23.81 7.11
CA HIS A 19 -8.00 -22.43 7.64
C HIS A 19 -7.98 -22.30 9.17
N SER A 20 -8.16 -23.41 9.90
CA SER A 20 -8.07 -23.40 11.36
C SER A 20 -6.70 -23.83 11.92
N ALA A 21 -5.85 -24.43 11.08
CA ALA A 21 -4.52 -24.89 11.48
C ALA A 21 -3.49 -23.75 11.63
N CYS A 22 -3.78 -22.54 11.18
CA CYS A 22 -2.85 -21.41 11.30
C CYS A 22 -2.62 -20.89 12.74
N TYR A 23 -3.34 -21.40 13.74
CA TYR A 23 -3.18 -20.96 15.12
C TYR A 23 -2.42 -21.92 16.02
N GLU A 24 -2.16 -23.16 15.60
CA GLU A 24 -1.55 -24.17 16.47
C GLU A 24 -0.17 -24.69 16.05
N ASP A 25 0.29 -24.44 14.85
CA ASP A 25 1.57 -25.00 14.43
C ASP A 25 2.75 -24.05 14.62
N SER A 26 3.64 -24.57 15.45
CA SER A 26 4.99 -24.14 15.73
C SER A 26 5.78 -23.67 14.49
N ILE A 27 6.82 -22.95 14.73
CA ILE A 27 7.90 -22.38 13.90
C ILE A 27 8.27 -23.18 12.62
N SER A 28 8.02 -24.51 12.58
CA SER A 28 8.15 -25.33 11.35
C SER A 28 7.19 -24.89 10.24
N SER A 29 6.01 -24.39 10.58
CA SER A 29 5.04 -23.89 9.61
C SER A 29 5.44 -22.56 8.96
N LEU A 30 6.28 -21.76 9.60
CA LEU A 30 6.84 -20.54 9.01
C LEU A 30 7.86 -20.86 7.89
N LYS A 31 8.55 -22.00 7.97
CA LYS A 31 9.47 -22.47 6.92
C LYS A 31 8.74 -22.94 5.68
N GLU A 32 7.60 -23.57 5.85
CA GLU A 32 6.74 -24.01 4.73
C GLU A 32 5.85 -22.89 4.23
N ALA A 33 5.36 -22.01 5.11
CA ALA A 33 4.51 -20.87 4.75
C ALA A 33 5.24 -19.79 3.93
N ILE A 34 6.55 -19.65 4.05
CA ILE A 34 7.29 -18.63 3.28
C ILE A 34 7.31 -18.95 1.78
N LEU A 35 7.21 -20.22 1.35
CA LEU A 35 7.36 -20.54 -0.08
C LEU A 35 6.47 -21.69 -0.63
N SER A 36 5.76 -22.48 0.16
CA SER A 36 5.06 -23.64 -0.39
C SER A 36 3.53 -23.63 -0.32
N GLU A 37 2.91 -22.96 0.64
CA GLU A 37 1.46 -23.02 0.89
C GLU A 37 0.74 -21.68 0.97
N VAL A 38 1.43 -20.53 0.89
CA VAL A 38 0.74 -19.23 0.86
C VAL A 38 -0.14 -19.16 -0.38
N THR A 39 -1.41 -19.07 -0.15
CA THR A 39 -2.43 -18.91 -1.20
C THR A 39 -2.55 -17.43 -1.53
N VAL A 40 -2.36 -17.08 -2.78
CA VAL A 40 -2.54 -15.73 -3.32
C VAL A 40 -3.96 -15.60 -3.86
N TYR A 41 -4.72 -14.66 -3.32
CA TYR A 41 -6.10 -14.38 -3.73
C TYR A 41 -6.19 -13.38 -4.89
N GLY A 42 -5.13 -12.64 -5.13
CA GLY A 42 -5.05 -11.60 -6.15
C GLY A 42 -4.88 -12.08 -7.60
N LEU A 43 -4.86 -13.40 -7.82
CA LEU A 43 -4.67 -13.99 -9.15
C LEU A 43 -5.93 -14.73 -9.59
N THR A 44 -5.92 -15.25 -10.83
CA THR A 44 -7.00 -16.07 -11.40
C THR A 44 -7.21 -17.31 -10.53
N GLY A 45 -8.21 -17.25 -9.67
CA GLY A 45 -8.46 -18.30 -8.68
C GLY A 45 -7.39 -18.33 -7.58
N THR A 46 -7.58 -19.25 -6.63
CA THR A 46 -6.64 -19.51 -5.53
C THR A 46 -5.41 -20.21 -6.09
N GLN A 47 -4.32 -19.48 -6.29
CA GLN A 47 -3.04 -20.09 -6.73
C GLN A 47 -2.06 -20.15 -5.56
N ARG A 48 -1.27 -21.25 -5.52
CA ARG A 48 -0.14 -21.30 -4.60
C ARG A 48 0.95 -20.34 -5.07
N MET A 49 1.59 -19.69 -4.12
CA MET A 49 2.68 -18.75 -4.35
C MET A 49 3.73 -19.29 -5.31
N LYS A 50 4.13 -20.54 -5.12
CA LYS A 50 5.15 -21.21 -5.93
C LYS A 50 4.79 -21.43 -7.40
N ASP A 51 3.51 -21.35 -7.73
CA ASP A 51 3.00 -21.63 -9.09
C ASP A 51 2.72 -20.34 -9.88
N SER A 52 2.92 -19.16 -9.26
CA SER A 52 2.72 -17.85 -9.90
C SER A 52 4.00 -17.32 -10.54
N PRO A 53 3.99 -16.94 -11.83
CA PRO A 53 5.16 -16.31 -12.47
C PRO A 53 5.33 -14.84 -12.09
N ILE A 54 4.30 -14.21 -11.53
CA ILE A 54 4.33 -12.80 -11.12
C ILE A 54 5.14 -12.67 -9.83
N ALA A 55 6.02 -11.67 -9.75
CA ALA A 55 6.71 -11.34 -8.51
C ALA A 55 5.72 -10.72 -7.53
N PHE A 56 5.68 -11.21 -6.29
CA PHE A 56 4.80 -10.66 -5.27
C PHE A 56 5.39 -10.75 -3.87
N SER A 57 4.80 -10.01 -2.93
CA SER A 57 5.11 -10.06 -1.51
C SER A 57 3.81 -10.25 -0.74
N VAL A 58 3.83 -11.10 0.28
CA VAL A 58 2.72 -11.26 1.23
C VAL A 58 3.19 -10.85 2.60
N ILE A 59 2.49 -9.94 3.23
CA ILE A 59 2.75 -9.48 4.59
C ILE A 59 1.67 -10.07 5.49
N SER A 60 2.09 -11.01 6.32
CA SER A 60 1.20 -11.71 7.26
C SER A 60 0.72 -10.77 8.40
N PRO A 61 -0.38 -11.11 9.07
CA PRO A 61 -0.87 -10.36 10.24
C PRO A 61 0.22 -10.17 11.29
N LYS A 62 0.98 -11.21 11.59
CA LYS A 62 2.10 -11.17 12.55
C LYS A 62 3.14 -10.11 12.17
N LYS A 63 3.53 -10.03 10.90
CA LYS A 63 4.50 -9.03 10.42
C LYS A 63 3.92 -7.62 10.45
N LEU A 64 2.64 -7.42 10.12
CA LEU A 64 1.97 -6.13 10.23
C LEU A 64 1.91 -5.65 11.68
N HIS A 65 1.48 -6.49 12.61
CA HIS A 65 1.42 -6.16 14.04
C HIS A 65 2.80 -5.85 14.66
N GLN A 66 3.88 -6.35 14.07
CA GLN A 66 5.26 -6.11 14.52
C GLN A 66 5.96 -4.93 13.83
N SER A 67 5.34 -4.30 12.83
CA SER A 67 5.97 -3.21 12.07
C SER A 67 5.98 -1.86 12.77
N PHE A 68 4.99 -1.58 13.64
CA PHE A 68 4.81 -0.30 14.35
C PHE A 68 4.80 0.92 13.42
N GLY A 69 4.34 0.76 12.17
CA GLY A 69 4.16 1.86 11.24
C GLY A 69 3.05 2.82 11.69
N THR A 70 3.18 4.10 11.40
CA THR A 70 2.14 5.10 11.68
C THR A 70 0.91 4.95 10.79
N ASN A 71 1.09 4.35 9.61
CA ASN A 71 0.06 4.04 8.62
C ASN A 71 0.39 2.73 7.90
N ILE A 72 -0.53 2.22 7.07
CA ILE A 72 -0.37 0.93 6.40
C ILE A 72 0.81 0.90 5.41
N VAL A 73 1.11 2.03 4.74
CA VAL A 73 2.22 2.11 3.78
C VAL A 73 3.57 2.04 4.51
N ASP A 74 3.69 2.77 5.62
CA ASP A 74 4.87 2.72 6.50
C ASP A 74 5.08 1.30 7.06
N ALA A 75 3.99 0.64 7.46
CA ALA A 75 4.01 -0.73 7.99
C ALA A 75 4.53 -1.77 6.99
N ILE A 76 4.43 -1.55 5.68
CA ILE A 76 4.87 -2.48 4.62
C ILE A 76 6.15 -2.06 3.90
N ALA A 77 6.63 -0.82 4.13
CA ALA A 77 7.78 -0.26 3.41
C ALA A 77 9.09 -1.03 3.62
N PHE A 78 9.18 -1.89 4.65
CA PHE A 78 10.34 -2.75 4.89
C PHE A 78 10.52 -3.90 3.88
N GLN A 79 9.49 -4.20 3.07
CA GLN A 79 9.55 -5.25 2.05
C GLN A 79 10.53 -4.90 0.93
N PRO A 80 11.23 -5.90 0.32
CA PRO A 80 12.09 -5.66 -0.84
C PRO A 80 11.33 -4.99 -1.98
N GLY A 81 11.91 -3.95 -2.59
CA GLY A 81 11.33 -3.22 -3.71
C GLY A 81 10.08 -2.39 -3.40
N ILE A 82 9.70 -2.28 -2.12
CA ILE A 82 8.63 -1.41 -1.63
C ILE A 82 9.27 -0.23 -0.90
N SER A 83 8.80 0.97 -1.20
CA SER A 83 9.20 2.22 -0.56
C SER A 83 7.97 3.09 -0.36
N GLN A 84 8.13 4.25 0.26
CA GLN A 84 7.04 5.22 0.45
C GLN A 84 7.49 6.63 0.08
N ILE A 85 6.62 7.38 -0.56
CA ILE A 85 6.70 8.84 -0.59
C ILE A 85 5.97 9.32 0.65
N SER A 86 6.61 10.17 1.45
CA SER A 86 6.03 10.68 2.71
C SER A 86 6.07 12.20 2.78
N THR A 87 4.99 12.77 3.33
CA THR A 87 4.87 14.20 3.67
C THR A 87 4.48 14.27 5.14
N GLY A 88 5.48 14.25 6.03
CA GLY A 88 5.26 14.13 7.47
C GLY A 88 5.02 12.69 7.95
N ALA A 89 4.55 12.54 9.20
CA ALA A 89 4.39 11.25 9.86
C ALA A 89 3.08 10.51 9.49
N GLY A 90 2.04 11.25 9.11
CA GLY A 90 0.71 10.69 8.84
C GLY A 90 0.44 10.39 7.36
N ILE A 91 1.14 11.04 6.44
CA ILE A 91 0.83 11.01 5.01
C ILE A 91 1.86 10.17 4.27
N SER A 92 1.41 9.11 3.59
CA SER A 92 2.29 8.22 2.81
C SER A 92 1.59 7.65 1.58
N LYS A 93 2.37 7.44 0.51
CA LYS A 93 1.96 6.74 -0.71
C LYS A 93 2.91 5.59 -1.03
N PRO A 94 2.39 4.43 -1.49
CA PRO A 94 3.24 3.30 -1.83
C PRO A 94 4.03 3.52 -3.12
N VAL A 95 5.26 3.05 -3.12
CA VAL A 95 6.15 3.00 -4.30
C VAL A 95 6.59 1.55 -4.49
N ILE A 96 6.33 0.99 -5.67
CA ILE A 96 6.72 -0.36 -6.03
C ILE A 96 7.78 -0.29 -7.14
N ARG A 97 8.99 -0.79 -6.86
CA ARG A 97 10.11 -0.81 -7.81
C ARG A 97 10.43 0.56 -8.43
N GLY A 98 10.33 1.63 -7.62
CA GLY A 98 10.57 3.01 -8.04
C GLY A 98 9.41 3.68 -8.77
N LEU A 99 8.28 3.00 -8.95
CA LEU A 99 7.06 3.55 -9.53
C LEU A 99 6.03 3.80 -8.44
N GLY A 100 5.65 5.03 -8.26
CA GLY A 100 4.65 5.49 -7.30
C GLY A 100 3.47 6.19 -7.93
N TYR A 101 2.77 6.99 -7.15
CA TYR A 101 1.60 7.78 -7.56
C TYR A 101 0.50 6.91 -8.18
N ASN A 102 -0.08 7.40 -9.27
CA ASN A 102 -1.17 6.78 -9.99
C ASN A 102 -0.77 5.50 -10.79
N ARG A 103 0.43 4.94 -10.54
CA ARG A 103 0.89 3.67 -11.13
C ARG A 103 0.73 2.48 -10.20
N VAL A 104 0.39 2.74 -8.92
CA VAL A 104 0.06 1.70 -7.94
C VAL A 104 -1.44 1.71 -7.71
N VAL A 105 -2.09 0.60 -7.98
CA VAL A 105 -3.51 0.39 -7.67
C VAL A 105 -3.62 -0.21 -6.27
N VAL A 106 -4.43 0.40 -5.41
CA VAL A 106 -4.73 -0.13 -4.09
C VAL A 106 -6.15 -0.71 -4.09
N ILE A 107 -6.29 -1.94 -3.63
CA ILE A 107 -7.59 -2.62 -3.50
C ILE A 107 -7.89 -2.81 -2.02
N GLU A 108 -9.00 -2.29 -1.57
CA GLU A 108 -9.52 -2.49 -0.22
C GLU A 108 -10.96 -2.95 -0.27
N GLN A 109 -11.29 -3.98 0.51
CA GLN A 109 -12.64 -4.58 0.54
C GLN A 109 -13.15 -5.04 -0.85
N GLY A 110 -12.23 -5.32 -1.80
CA GLY A 110 -12.55 -5.81 -3.14
C GLY A 110 -12.78 -4.73 -4.19
N ILE A 111 -12.69 -3.46 -3.85
CA ILE A 111 -12.78 -2.32 -4.77
C ILE A 111 -11.51 -1.48 -4.76
N ARG A 112 -11.26 -0.75 -5.84
CA ARG A 112 -10.15 0.19 -5.95
C ARG A 112 -10.37 1.36 -4.99
N GLN A 113 -9.35 1.65 -4.17
CA GLN A 113 -9.31 2.82 -3.28
C GLN A 113 -9.00 4.07 -4.10
N GLU A 114 -9.87 5.08 -4.01
CA GLU A 114 -9.72 6.36 -4.70
C GLU A 114 -9.58 7.49 -3.69
N GLY A 115 -8.91 8.58 -4.05
CA GLY A 115 -8.69 9.75 -3.18
C GLY A 115 -7.22 10.14 -3.05
N GLN A 116 -6.28 9.35 -3.60
CA GLN A 116 -4.84 9.61 -3.54
C GLN A 116 -4.24 10.18 -4.84
N GLN A 117 -5.07 10.41 -5.86
CA GLN A 117 -4.62 10.69 -7.22
C GLN A 117 -4.26 12.15 -7.50
N TRP A 118 -4.49 13.06 -6.55
CA TRP A 118 -4.38 14.50 -6.85
C TRP A 118 -2.99 15.07 -6.58
N GLY A 119 -2.32 14.76 -5.48
CA GLY A 119 -1.02 15.33 -5.13
C GLY A 119 -0.19 14.44 -4.20
N ASP A 120 1.03 14.85 -3.89
CA ASP A 120 1.96 14.10 -3.03
C ASP A 120 1.54 14.07 -1.57
N GLU A 121 0.90 15.13 -1.12
CA GLU A 121 0.36 15.33 0.24
C GLU A 121 -0.97 14.62 0.47
N HIS A 122 -1.54 14.01 -0.58
CA HIS A 122 -2.77 13.23 -0.48
C HIS A 122 -2.44 11.76 -0.26
N GLY A 123 -2.36 11.34 0.99
CA GLY A 123 -2.03 9.98 1.42
C GLY A 123 -3.10 8.95 1.12
N LEU A 124 -2.85 7.73 1.57
CA LEU A 124 -3.78 6.62 1.49
C LEU A 124 -4.62 6.58 2.78
N GLU A 125 -5.92 6.86 2.68
CA GLU A 125 -6.86 6.84 3.81
C GLU A 125 -7.43 5.44 3.98
N VAL A 126 -6.81 4.66 4.86
CA VAL A 126 -7.19 3.27 5.16
C VAL A 126 -6.94 2.97 6.62
N ASP A 127 -7.92 2.40 7.30
CA ASP A 127 -7.77 1.87 8.65
C ASP A 127 -6.74 0.73 8.68
N ALA A 128 -5.54 1.01 9.16
CA ALA A 128 -4.45 0.04 9.22
C ALA A 128 -4.73 -1.11 10.20
N GLU A 129 -5.51 -0.88 11.28
CA GLU A 129 -5.87 -1.90 12.27
C GLU A 129 -6.98 -2.83 11.75
N GLY A 130 -7.77 -2.38 10.77
CA GLY A 130 -8.77 -3.20 10.06
C GLY A 130 -8.20 -4.09 8.96
N VAL A 131 -6.90 -3.97 8.65
CA VAL A 131 -6.21 -4.80 7.65
C VAL A 131 -5.56 -6.00 8.30
N HIS A 132 -5.99 -7.20 7.88
CA HIS A 132 -5.42 -8.46 8.37
C HIS A 132 -4.09 -8.82 7.70
N SER A 133 -4.02 -8.70 6.37
CA SER A 133 -2.80 -9.00 5.59
C SER A 133 -2.74 -8.15 4.33
N VAL A 134 -1.54 -8.02 3.76
CA VAL A 134 -1.33 -7.27 2.53
C VAL A 134 -0.66 -8.16 1.50
N GLU A 135 -1.25 -8.22 0.30
CA GLU A 135 -0.61 -8.79 -0.89
C GLU A 135 -0.15 -7.67 -1.82
N ILE A 136 1.06 -7.77 -2.35
CA ILE A 136 1.61 -6.81 -3.30
C ILE A 136 2.04 -7.55 -4.56
N LEU A 137 1.30 -7.37 -5.64
CA LEU A 137 1.64 -7.88 -6.96
C LEU A 137 2.51 -6.84 -7.67
N LYS A 138 3.73 -7.22 -8.06
CA LYS A 138 4.72 -6.28 -8.63
C LYS A 138 4.73 -6.36 -10.15
N GLY A 139 4.61 -5.19 -10.79
CA GLY A 139 4.60 -5.05 -12.25
C GLY A 139 3.20 -5.16 -12.88
N PRO A 140 3.11 -4.97 -14.22
CA PRO A 140 1.84 -4.77 -14.93
C PRO A 140 1.05 -6.06 -15.21
N ALA A 141 1.42 -7.19 -14.63
CA ALA A 141 0.79 -8.49 -14.90
C ALA A 141 -0.59 -8.68 -14.23
N SER A 142 -1.05 -7.74 -13.43
CA SER A 142 -2.30 -7.84 -12.64
C SER A 142 -3.54 -7.46 -13.45
N LEU A 143 -3.83 -8.19 -14.50
CA LEU A 143 -4.89 -7.92 -15.49
C LEU A 143 -6.30 -7.78 -14.90
N MET A 144 -6.58 -8.41 -13.77
CA MET A 144 -7.92 -8.42 -13.16
C MET A 144 -8.27 -7.12 -12.42
N TYR A 145 -7.28 -6.25 -12.14
CA TYR A 145 -7.48 -5.07 -11.27
C TYR A 145 -7.59 -3.74 -12.02
N GLY A 146 -7.62 -3.78 -13.33
CA GLY A 146 -7.85 -2.62 -14.18
C GLY A 146 -6.59 -2.04 -14.80
N SER A 147 -6.78 -0.95 -15.55
CA SER A 147 -5.73 -0.07 -16.02
C SER A 147 -5.03 0.61 -14.82
N ASP A 148 -3.94 1.31 -15.11
CA ASP A 148 -3.13 2.09 -14.16
C ASP A 148 -2.19 1.26 -13.27
N ALA A 149 -2.33 -0.07 -13.19
CA ALA A 149 -1.47 -0.95 -12.40
C ALA A 149 -0.09 -1.22 -13.06
N ILE A 150 0.58 -0.19 -13.59
CA ILE A 150 1.90 -0.34 -14.24
C ILE A 150 2.98 -0.74 -13.23
N ALA A 151 2.95 -0.18 -12.04
CA ALA A 151 3.84 -0.54 -10.93
C ALA A 151 3.43 -1.86 -10.26
N GLY A 152 2.14 -2.08 -10.17
CA GLY A 152 1.55 -3.22 -9.51
C GLY A 152 0.28 -2.90 -8.74
N VAL A 153 -0.15 -3.88 -7.95
CA VAL A 153 -1.37 -3.79 -7.13
C VAL A 153 -1.05 -4.13 -5.69
N MET A 154 -1.54 -3.32 -4.77
CA MET A 154 -1.55 -3.58 -3.33
C MET A 154 -2.95 -3.97 -2.91
N ILE A 155 -3.12 -5.17 -2.35
CA ILE A 155 -4.41 -5.71 -1.93
C ILE A 155 -4.42 -5.80 -0.41
N LEU A 156 -5.34 -5.09 0.20
CA LEU A 156 -5.57 -5.06 1.63
C LEU A 156 -6.69 -6.03 1.98
N HIS A 157 -6.34 -7.12 2.65
CA HIS A 157 -7.30 -8.14 3.05
C HIS A 157 -7.89 -7.83 4.41
N PRO A 158 -9.22 -7.85 4.55
CA PRO A 158 -9.87 -7.75 5.85
C PRO A 158 -9.68 -9.05 6.66
N GLU A 159 -10.02 -8.99 7.95
CA GLU A 159 -10.06 -10.18 8.81
C GLU A 159 -10.84 -11.32 8.13
N PRO A 160 -10.30 -12.56 8.15
CA PRO A 160 -10.97 -13.71 7.60
C PRO A 160 -12.24 -14.04 8.41
N SER A 161 -13.17 -14.70 7.76
CA SER A 161 -14.41 -15.14 8.40
C SER A 161 -14.12 -16.19 9.48
N LEU A 162 -14.74 -16.03 10.64
CA LEU A 162 -14.64 -17.00 11.72
C LEU A 162 -15.28 -18.36 11.36
N MET A 163 -14.84 -19.41 12.04
CA MET A 163 -15.46 -20.73 11.94
C MET A 163 -16.93 -20.67 12.41
N GLN A 164 -17.76 -21.55 11.84
CA GLN A 164 -19.16 -21.66 12.27
C GLN A 164 -19.28 -22.00 13.75
N GLY A 165 -20.20 -21.33 14.44
CA GLY A 165 -20.43 -21.50 15.86
C GLY A 165 -19.45 -20.72 16.75
N THR A 166 -18.66 -19.80 16.18
CA THR A 166 -17.71 -19.00 16.95
C THR A 166 -17.99 -17.51 16.85
N MET A 167 -17.69 -16.82 17.94
CA MET A 167 -17.62 -15.36 18.02
C MET A 167 -16.28 -14.96 18.62
N GLN A 168 -15.78 -13.79 18.27
CA GLN A 168 -14.55 -13.24 18.81
C GLN A 168 -14.72 -11.77 19.11
N ALA A 169 -14.32 -11.35 20.30
CA ALA A 169 -14.07 -9.95 20.62
C ALA A 169 -12.56 -9.70 20.60
N LYS A 170 -12.15 -8.53 20.11
CA LYS A 170 -10.75 -8.07 20.16
C LYS A 170 -10.72 -6.69 20.78
N VAL A 171 -9.76 -6.45 21.66
CA VAL A 171 -9.43 -5.11 22.14
C VAL A 171 -7.91 -4.96 22.12
N GLY A 172 -7.45 -3.77 21.75
CA GLY A 172 -6.02 -3.53 21.72
C GLY A 172 -5.68 -2.07 21.84
N GLY A 173 -4.40 -1.81 22.06
CA GLY A 173 -3.86 -0.46 22.13
C GLY A 173 -2.37 -0.42 21.88
N GLU A 174 -1.92 0.76 21.45
CA GLU A 174 -0.53 1.06 21.17
C GLU A 174 -0.16 2.44 21.69
N TYR A 175 1.07 2.59 22.14
CA TYR A 175 1.67 3.86 22.50
C TYR A 175 3.07 3.97 21.90
N GLN A 176 3.39 5.16 21.33
CA GLN A 176 4.71 5.49 20.79
C GLN A 176 5.26 6.75 21.47
N SER A 177 6.52 6.70 21.89
CA SER A 177 7.11 7.72 22.78
C SER A 177 7.57 9.01 22.06
N ASN A 178 7.91 8.96 20.76
CA ASN A 178 8.47 10.10 20.05
C ASN A 178 7.45 11.20 19.78
N ASN A 179 6.33 10.80 19.17
CA ASN A 179 5.23 11.68 18.79
C ASN A 179 4.00 11.47 19.69
N GLY A 180 4.15 10.75 20.82
CA GLY A 180 3.04 10.47 21.74
C GLY A 180 1.87 9.76 21.09
N LEU A 181 2.09 9.05 19.97
CA LEU A 181 1.01 8.33 19.31
C LEU A 181 0.34 7.38 20.31
N TYR A 182 -0.96 7.50 20.42
CA TYR A 182 -1.80 6.47 21.00
C TYR A 182 -2.77 5.93 19.95
N ASN A 183 -3.02 4.65 20.02
CA ASN A 183 -4.02 3.96 19.21
C ASN A 183 -4.76 3.01 20.11
N TYR A 184 -6.08 2.96 20.04
CA TYR A 184 -6.88 1.92 20.65
C TYR A 184 -7.93 1.44 19.66
N HIS A 185 -8.17 0.14 19.68
CA HIS A 185 -9.14 -0.47 18.78
C HIS A 185 -9.96 -1.54 19.50
N ALA A 186 -11.17 -1.74 19.00
CA ALA A 186 -12.06 -2.79 19.46
C ALA A 186 -12.80 -3.41 18.28
N GLY A 187 -12.98 -4.72 18.31
CA GLY A 187 -13.69 -5.47 17.28
C GLY A 187 -14.57 -6.56 17.87
N PHE A 188 -15.64 -6.87 17.15
CA PHE A 188 -16.51 -7.99 17.46
C PHE A 188 -16.97 -8.67 16.17
N ALA A 189 -16.69 -9.95 16.05
CA ALA A 189 -17.03 -10.74 14.89
C ALA A 189 -17.74 -12.03 15.28
N GLY A 190 -18.53 -12.61 14.38
CA GLY A 190 -19.19 -13.88 14.63
C GLY A 190 -19.62 -14.58 13.33
N ASN A 191 -19.86 -15.90 13.46
CA ASN A 191 -20.40 -16.75 12.42
C ASN A 191 -21.33 -17.80 13.06
N ILE A 192 -22.62 -17.57 12.95
CA ILE A 192 -23.65 -18.49 13.47
C ILE A 192 -24.52 -18.93 12.30
N ASP A 193 -24.59 -20.22 12.04
CA ASP A 193 -25.36 -20.83 10.95
C ASP A 193 -25.12 -20.20 9.57
N GLY A 194 -23.88 -19.74 9.33
CA GLY A 194 -23.49 -19.07 8.11
C GLY A 194 -23.90 -17.60 8.03
N TRP A 195 -24.58 -17.06 9.02
CA TRP A 195 -24.71 -15.63 9.21
C TRP A 195 -23.45 -15.09 9.84
N MET A 196 -22.88 -14.07 9.21
CA MET A 196 -21.57 -13.54 9.55
C MET A 196 -21.67 -12.05 9.77
N TRP A 197 -20.93 -11.57 10.76
CA TRP A 197 -20.76 -10.14 11.03
C TRP A 197 -19.36 -9.85 11.53
N ASN A 198 -18.90 -8.64 11.30
CA ASN A 198 -17.70 -8.07 11.87
C ASN A 198 -17.92 -6.57 12.05
N VAL A 199 -17.61 -6.05 13.23
CA VAL A 199 -17.59 -4.61 13.50
C VAL A 199 -16.25 -4.29 14.13
N HIS A 200 -15.60 -3.26 13.61
CA HIS A 200 -14.29 -2.77 14.06
C HIS A 200 -14.33 -1.26 14.25
N TYR A 201 -13.70 -0.79 15.30
CA TYR A 201 -13.48 0.61 15.59
C TYR A 201 -12.03 0.83 15.98
N ALA A 202 -11.40 1.90 15.45
CA ALA A 202 -10.09 2.37 15.86
C ALA A 202 -10.10 3.91 16.06
N ASP A 203 -9.31 4.38 17.02
CA ASP A 203 -9.05 5.81 17.24
C ASP A 203 -7.57 5.98 17.53
N LYS A 204 -6.91 6.81 16.72
CA LYS A 204 -5.48 7.03 16.74
C LYS A 204 -5.19 8.51 16.66
N ALA A 205 -4.25 8.99 17.51
CA ALA A 205 -3.76 10.35 17.41
C ALA A 205 -2.29 10.44 17.81
N ALA A 206 -1.59 11.38 17.18
CA ALA A 206 -0.21 11.71 17.48
C ALA A 206 -0.02 13.22 17.54
N HIS A 207 0.78 13.70 18.47
CA HIS A 207 1.31 15.06 18.43
C HIS A 207 2.52 15.14 17.47
N SER A 208 3.08 16.32 17.28
CA SER A 208 4.24 16.52 16.40
C SER A 208 5.42 15.63 16.80
N TYR A 209 6.06 14.97 15.80
CA TYR A 209 7.26 14.17 16.04
C TYR A 209 8.49 15.06 16.27
N LYS A 210 9.53 14.48 16.85
CA LYS A 210 10.80 15.14 17.04
C LYS A 210 11.97 14.36 16.46
N ASN A 211 13.01 15.09 16.08
CA ASN A 211 14.33 14.56 15.75
C ASN A 211 15.43 15.34 16.48
N ALA A 212 16.64 14.80 16.51
CA ALA A 212 17.74 15.40 17.27
C ALA A 212 18.28 16.72 16.67
N LEU A 213 17.95 17.04 15.41
CA LEU A 213 18.45 18.23 14.71
C LEU A 213 17.46 19.40 14.76
N ASP A 214 16.18 19.13 14.38
CA ASP A 214 15.15 20.16 14.23
C ASP A 214 14.29 20.31 15.50
N GLY A 215 14.44 19.43 16.49
CA GLY A 215 13.53 19.37 17.62
C GLY A 215 12.17 18.81 17.22
N TYR A 216 11.07 19.40 17.73
CA TYR A 216 9.72 19.07 17.29
C TYR A 216 9.42 19.72 15.95
N VAL A 217 8.74 18.98 15.06
CA VAL A 217 8.41 19.43 13.70
C VAL A 217 6.96 19.91 13.65
N PRO A 218 6.72 21.23 13.43
CA PRO A 218 5.36 21.79 13.31
C PRO A 218 4.57 21.09 12.22
N GLY A 219 3.25 20.97 12.39
CA GLY A 219 2.35 20.41 11.39
C GLY A 219 2.48 18.89 11.18
N SER A 220 3.33 18.18 11.94
CA SER A 220 3.50 16.73 11.78
C SER A 220 2.59 15.87 12.67
N TRP A 221 1.63 16.48 13.34
CA TRP A 221 0.58 15.84 14.12
C TRP A 221 -0.50 15.23 13.22
N PHE A 222 -1.24 14.24 13.73
CA PHE A 222 -2.41 13.71 13.02
C PHE A 222 -3.43 13.08 13.96
N LYS A 223 -4.66 12.96 13.48
CA LYS A 223 -5.76 12.23 14.10
C LYS A 223 -6.47 11.37 13.08
N GLU A 224 -6.87 10.17 13.49
CA GLU A 224 -7.61 9.23 12.65
C GLU A 224 -8.64 8.50 13.50
N ARG A 225 -9.86 8.37 12.97
CA ARG A 225 -10.92 7.60 13.60
C ARG A 225 -11.65 6.79 12.55
N ASP A 226 -11.75 5.50 12.78
CA ASP A 226 -12.17 4.53 11.80
C ASP A 226 -13.29 3.65 12.33
N VAL A 227 -14.23 3.34 11.45
CA VAL A 227 -15.30 2.37 11.69
C VAL A 227 -15.41 1.47 10.49
N GLN A 228 -15.39 0.17 10.72
CA GLN A 228 -15.68 -0.83 9.70
C GLN A 228 -16.79 -1.76 10.19
N ALA A 229 -17.66 -2.17 9.29
CA ALA A 229 -18.69 -3.16 9.56
C ALA A 229 -18.90 -4.07 8.37
N MET A 230 -19.21 -5.33 8.62
CA MET A 230 -19.61 -6.30 7.61
C MET A 230 -20.75 -7.14 8.17
N ALA A 231 -21.75 -7.37 7.35
CA ALA A 231 -22.81 -8.34 7.63
C ALA A 231 -23.11 -9.12 6.35
N GLY A 232 -23.48 -10.40 6.50
CA GLY A 232 -23.84 -11.20 5.35
C GLY A 232 -24.02 -12.66 5.66
N VAL A 233 -24.12 -13.47 4.60
CA VAL A 233 -24.40 -14.88 4.68
C VAL A 233 -23.47 -15.68 3.77
N LYS A 234 -23.00 -16.83 4.25
CA LYS A 234 -22.26 -17.83 3.49
C LYS A 234 -22.95 -19.17 3.63
N LYS A 235 -23.34 -19.77 2.52
CA LYS A 235 -24.04 -21.05 2.41
C LYS A 235 -23.42 -21.90 1.30
N SER A 236 -24.01 -23.06 1.02
CA SER A 236 -23.54 -23.95 -0.05
C SER A 236 -23.62 -23.34 -1.47
N TRP A 237 -24.47 -22.37 -1.69
CA TRP A 237 -24.59 -21.66 -2.97
C TRP A 237 -23.54 -20.57 -3.19
N GLY A 238 -22.81 -20.15 -2.13
CA GLY A 238 -21.83 -19.07 -2.17
C GLY A 238 -21.92 -18.15 -0.97
N HIS A 239 -21.64 -16.85 -1.18
CA HIS A 239 -21.79 -15.82 -0.15
C HIS A 239 -22.38 -14.51 -0.71
N SER A 240 -22.94 -13.72 0.21
CA SER A 240 -23.36 -12.34 -0.05
C SER A 240 -23.03 -11.51 1.19
N TRP A 241 -22.16 -10.52 1.03
CA TRP A 241 -21.69 -9.64 2.10
C TRP A 241 -21.95 -8.18 1.75
N LEU A 242 -22.39 -7.42 2.73
CA LEU A 242 -22.44 -5.97 2.70
C LEU A 242 -21.36 -5.45 3.67
N ARG A 243 -20.45 -4.61 3.17
CA ARG A 243 -19.38 -4.00 3.93
C ARG A 243 -19.58 -2.49 3.98
N PHE A 244 -19.27 -1.91 5.11
CA PHE A 244 -19.22 -0.47 5.33
C PHE A 244 -17.86 -0.11 5.91
N SER A 245 -17.28 1.02 5.48
CA SER A 245 -16.13 1.63 6.15
C SER A 245 -16.24 3.15 6.12
N HIS A 246 -15.77 3.77 7.19
CA HIS A 246 -15.65 5.22 7.32
C HIS A 246 -14.33 5.55 8.00
N VAL A 247 -13.49 6.29 7.30
CA VAL A 247 -12.22 6.84 7.78
C VAL A 247 -12.37 8.34 7.93
N ASN A 248 -12.07 8.87 9.10
CA ASN A 248 -11.98 10.31 9.37
C ASN A 248 -10.54 10.63 9.77
N PHE A 249 -9.77 11.09 8.78
CA PHE A 249 -8.35 11.38 8.92
C PHE A 249 -8.09 12.88 8.87
N THR A 250 -7.34 13.39 9.84
CA THR A 250 -6.99 14.81 9.97
C THR A 250 -5.49 14.93 10.23
N PRO A 251 -4.65 15.01 9.20
CA PRO A 251 -3.22 15.32 9.35
C PRO A 251 -2.98 16.81 9.35
N GLY A 252 -2.02 17.26 10.17
CA GLY A 252 -1.41 18.58 10.01
C GLY A 252 -0.58 18.65 8.73
N ILE A 253 -0.36 19.84 8.22
CA ILE A 253 0.50 20.16 7.08
C ILE A 253 1.81 20.71 7.63
N THR A 254 2.94 20.14 7.17
CA THR A 254 4.29 20.58 7.55
C THR A 254 4.83 21.51 6.49
N GLU A 255 4.79 22.81 6.70
CA GLU A 255 5.30 23.84 5.76
C GLU A 255 6.82 23.94 5.81
N GLY A 256 7.39 23.80 7.00
CA GLY A 256 8.84 23.76 7.19
C GLY A 256 9.53 25.12 7.17
N GLU A 257 8.79 26.18 7.43
CA GLU A 257 9.33 27.53 7.61
C GLU A 257 10.35 27.60 8.74
N ARG A 258 11.36 28.47 8.57
CA ARG A 258 12.43 28.64 9.55
C ARG A 258 12.64 30.10 9.89
N ASP A 259 12.85 30.37 11.16
CA ASP A 259 13.37 31.65 11.64
C ASP A 259 14.78 31.86 11.12
N GLU A 260 15.01 33.01 10.48
CA GLU A 260 16.26 33.30 9.77
C GLU A 260 17.48 33.43 10.69
N GLU A 261 17.28 33.89 11.94
CA GLU A 261 18.37 34.14 12.90
C GLU A 261 18.74 32.88 13.66
N SER A 262 17.78 32.11 14.13
CA SER A 262 17.98 30.92 14.94
C SER A 262 18.08 29.63 14.11
N GLY A 263 17.52 29.63 12.88
CA GLY A 263 17.37 28.45 12.04
C GLY A 263 16.36 27.43 12.56
N GLN A 264 15.60 27.74 13.62
CA GLN A 264 14.59 26.87 14.19
C GLN A 264 13.32 26.89 13.33
N LEU A 265 12.57 25.78 13.36
CA LEU A 265 11.27 25.71 12.72
C LEU A 265 10.28 26.66 13.42
N VAL A 266 9.51 27.40 12.63
CA VAL A 266 8.53 28.37 13.12
C VAL A 266 7.30 27.63 13.63
N TRP A 267 6.80 28.07 14.78
CA TRP A 267 5.54 27.60 15.35
C TRP A 267 4.54 28.74 15.33
N GLU A 268 3.35 28.48 14.84
CA GLU A 268 2.26 29.45 14.98
C GLU A 268 1.99 29.78 16.43
N LYS A 269 1.64 31.03 16.67
CA LYS A 269 1.43 31.54 18.02
C LYS A 269 0.29 30.80 18.74
N GLY A 270 0.63 30.24 19.90
CA GLY A 270 -0.30 29.47 20.73
C GLY A 270 -0.27 27.97 20.52
N ASN A 271 0.44 27.47 19.52
CA ASN A 271 0.59 26.04 19.28
C ASN A 271 1.61 25.43 20.24
N SER A 272 1.36 24.20 20.64
CA SER A 272 2.25 23.40 21.50
C SER A 272 2.71 22.15 20.79
N PRO A 273 4.01 21.83 20.82
CA PRO A 273 4.56 20.64 20.17
C PRO A 273 3.91 19.32 20.57
N LYS A 274 3.35 19.24 21.78
CA LYS A 274 2.72 18.04 22.33
C LYS A 274 1.19 18.14 22.39
N ALA A 275 0.60 19.08 21.66
CA ALA A 275 -0.85 19.20 21.60
C ALA A 275 -1.46 18.13 20.69
N TYR A 276 -2.56 17.55 21.15
CA TYR A 276 -3.43 16.69 20.34
C TYR A 276 -4.63 17.47 19.76
N SER A 277 -4.67 18.78 19.97
CA SER A 277 -5.66 19.70 19.37
C SER A 277 -5.27 20.01 17.92
N TRP A 278 -6.28 20.27 17.12
CA TRP A 278 -6.08 20.75 15.76
C TRP A 278 -5.49 22.16 15.77
N HIS A 279 -4.58 22.43 14.86
CA HIS A 279 -4.02 23.75 14.60
C HIS A 279 -3.65 23.84 13.12
N LEU A 280 -3.71 25.03 12.59
CA LEU A 280 -3.45 25.32 11.19
C LEU A 280 -1.95 25.15 10.85
N PRO A 281 -1.63 24.85 9.60
CA PRO A 281 -2.54 24.35 8.57
C PRO A 281 -2.77 22.82 8.71
N PHE A 282 -3.92 22.34 8.22
CA PHE A 282 -4.24 20.91 8.27
C PHE A 282 -5.22 20.50 7.16
N GLN A 283 -5.24 19.21 6.85
CA GLN A 283 -6.27 18.60 6.01
C GLN A 283 -7.31 17.88 6.87
N ARG A 284 -8.53 17.77 6.36
CA ARG A 284 -9.55 16.87 6.91
C ARG A 284 -10.17 16.05 5.81
N VAL A 285 -10.00 14.74 5.90
CA VAL A 285 -10.48 13.77 4.91
C VAL A 285 -11.53 12.86 5.54
N LEU A 286 -12.70 12.79 4.92
CA LEU A 286 -13.76 11.84 5.25
C LEU A 286 -13.89 10.86 4.09
N HIS A 287 -13.51 9.60 4.29
CA HIS A 287 -13.63 8.56 3.28
C HIS A 287 -14.66 7.53 3.71
N THR A 288 -15.77 7.45 3.01
CA THR A 288 -16.87 6.53 3.32
C THR A 288 -17.08 5.56 2.17
N LYS A 289 -17.23 4.26 2.47
CA LYS A 289 -17.48 3.21 1.48
C LYS A 289 -18.62 2.31 1.90
N VAL A 290 -19.40 1.86 0.91
CA VAL A 290 -20.37 0.77 1.02
C VAL A 290 -20.13 -0.20 -0.13
N VAL A 291 -19.87 -1.46 0.18
CA VAL A 291 -19.53 -2.48 -0.83
C VAL A 291 -20.41 -3.71 -0.66
N SER A 292 -21.04 -4.13 -1.76
CA SER A 292 -21.72 -5.43 -1.89
C SER A 292 -20.75 -6.41 -2.58
N ASP A 293 -20.32 -7.46 -1.88
CA ASP A 293 -19.41 -8.50 -2.38
C ASP A 293 -20.15 -9.84 -2.40
N ASN A 294 -20.38 -10.37 -3.58
CA ASN A 294 -21.18 -11.56 -3.79
C ASN A 294 -20.43 -12.58 -4.63
N ALA A 295 -20.57 -13.84 -4.28
CA ALA A 295 -20.10 -14.96 -5.10
C ALA A 295 -21.13 -16.08 -5.10
N TRP A 296 -21.40 -16.65 -6.26
CA TRP A 296 -22.33 -17.76 -6.46
C TRP A 296 -21.63 -18.89 -7.18
N TYR A 297 -21.83 -20.12 -6.69
CA TYR A 297 -21.42 -21.32 -7.41
C TYR A 297 -22.48 -21.66 -8.44
N ILE A 298 -22.15 -21.58 -9.73
CA ILE A 298 -23.05 -21.78 -10.87
C ILE A 298 -22.36 -22.71 -11.86
N ALA A 299 -23.02 -23.83 -12.21
CA ALA A 299 -22.52 -24.81 -13.19
C ALA A 299 -21.07 -25.24 -12.92
N ASP A 300 -20.75 -25.57 -11.65
CA ASP A 300 -19.44 -25.95 -11.15
C ASP A 300 -18.36 -24.86 -11.28
N GLY A 301 -18.72 -23.68 -11.74
CA GLY A 301 -17.89 -22.49 -11.74
C GLY A 301 -18.30 -21.52 -10.63
N MET A 302 -17.65 -20.33 -10.60
CA MET A 302 -17.96 -19.29 -9.63
C MET A 302 -18.20 -17.95 -10.34
N LEU A 303 -19.37 -17.39 -10.17
CA LEU A 303 -19.68 -16.00 -10.54
C LEU A 303 -19.45 -15.10 -9.34
N LYS A 304 -18.55 -14.13 -9.48
CA LYS A 304 -18.30 -13.08 -8.48
C LYS A 304 -18.80 -11.74 -8.99
N ALA A 305 -19.54 -11.01 -8.16
CA ALA A 305 -20.02 -9.66 -8.45
C ALA A 305 -19.74 -8.75 -7.24
N VAL A 306 -18.95 -7.70 -7.47
CA VAL A 306 -18.64 -6.68 -6.47
C VAL A 306 -19.12 -5.34 -7.02
N VAL A 307 -19.91 -4.62 -6.23
CA VAL A 307 -20.32 -3.25 -6.52
C VAL A 307 -20.08 -2.43 -5.27
N GLY A 308 -19.36 -1.31 -5.42
CA GLY A 308 -19.05 -0.43 -4.31
C GLY A 308 -19.30 1.03 -4.66
N TYR A 309 -19.85 1.77 -3.70
CA TYR A 309 -19.89 3.22 -3.72
C TYR A 309 -18.93 3.76 -2.69
N GLN A 310 -18.11 4.75 -3.08
CA GLN A 310 -17.24 5.47 -2.16
C GLN A 310 -17.34 6.97 -2.38
N GLN A 311 -17.19 7.71 -1.29
CA GLN A 311 -17.10 9.16 -1.27
C GLN A 311 -15.84 9.55 -0.51
N ASN A 312 -14.94 10.30 -1.16
CA ASN A 312 -13.83 11.00 -0.51
C ASN A 312 -14.16 12.48 -0.45
N TYR A 313 -14.21 13.04 0.75
CA TYR A 313 -14.42 14.46 0.97
C TYR A 313 -13.20 15.03 1.66
N ARG A 314 -12.35 15.70 0.88
CA ARG A 314 -11.10 16.33 1.31
C ARG A 314 -11.29 17.83 1.45
N ARG A 315 -10.78 18.36 2.54
CA ARG A 315 -10.77 19.80 2.82
C ARG A 315 -9.40 20.18 3.38
N GLU A 316 -8.91 21.35 3.00
CA GLU A 316 -7.67 21.96 3.48
C GLU A 316 -7.99 23.27 4.15
N PHE A 317 -7.39 23.51 5.32
CA PHE A 317 -7.61 24.63 6.19
C PHE A 317 -6.26 25.30 6.45
N GLU A 318 -6.12 26.55 6.05
CA GLU A 318 -4.86 27.30 6.09
C GLU A 318 -4.94 28.51 7.01
N GLU A 319 -5.92 29.41 6.80
CA GLU A 319 -6.07 30.64 7.53
C GLU A 319 -7.11 30.53 8.65
N ALA A 320 -8.17 29.76 8.47
CA ALA A 320 -9.29 29.64 9.39
C ALA A 320 -9.65 28.19 9.73
N MET A 321 -10.07 27.95 10.97
CA MET A 321 -10.43 26.58 11.44
C MET A 321 -11.81 26.10 10.94
N ASP A 322 -12.65 27.00 10.48
CA ASP A 322 -14.05 26.76 10.10
C ASP A 322 -14.33 27.00 8.61
N GLU A 323 -13.40 27.59 7.88
CA GLU A 323 -13.49 27.84 6.45
C GLU A 323 -12.33 27.07 5.74
N ALA A 324 -12.67 26.26 4.77
CA ALA A 324 -11.70 25.51 4.00
C ALA A 324 -11.41 26.24 2.69
N GLU A 325 -10.14 26.53 2.44
CA GLU A 325 -9.68 27.16 1.21
C GLU A 325 -9.82 26.23 0.02
N LEU A 326 -9.47 24.93 0.19
CA LEU A 326 -9.67 23.89 -0.81
C LEU A 326 -10.66 22.85 -0.29
N ALA A 327 -11.66 22.50 -1.10
CA ALA A 327 -12.61 21.43 -0.78
C ALA A 327 -13.02 20.64 -2.02
N MET A 328 -12.69 19.35 -2.05
CA MET A 328 -13.00 18.43 -3.15
C MET A 328 -13.85 17.28 -2.65
N ARG A 329 -14.94 17.01 -3.37
CA ARG A 329 -15.81 15.86 -3.09
C ARG A 329 -15.83 14.92 -4.28
N LEU A 330 -15.17 13.76 -4.13
CA LEU A 330 -15.09 12.70 -5.12
C LEU A 330 -16.11 11.62 -4.81
N HIS A 331 -16.98 11.34 -5.77
CA HIS A 331 -17.90 10.20 -5.76
C HIS A 331 -17.41 9.16 -6.75
N THR A 332 -17.31 7.92 -6.31
CA THR A 332 -16.92 6.79 -7.18
C THR A 332 -17.86 5.62 -6.99
N VAL A 333 -18.32 5.04 -8.10
CA VAL A 333 -19.01 3.74 -8.14
C VAL A 333 -18.09 2.77 -8.85
N ASN A 334 -17.62 1.75 -8.14
CA ASN A 334 -16.84 0.66 -8.70
C ASN A 334 -17.74 -0.54 -9.01
N TYR A 335 -17.41 -1.27 -10.07
CA TYR A 335 -18.05 -2.53 -10.40
C TYR A 335 -17.02 -3.55 -10.88
N ASP A 336 -17.24 -4.82 -10.51
CA ASP A 336 -16.45 -5.97 -10.94
C ASP A 336 -17.37 -7.17 -11.06
N LEU A 337 -17.47 -7.72 -12.26
CA LEU A 337 -18.22 -8.94 -12.55
C LEU A 337 -17.29 -9.93 -13.23
N ARG A 338 -17.02 -11.06 -12.59
CA ARG A 338 -16.13 -12.08 -13.11
C ARG A 338 -16.72 -13.48 -12.99
N TYR A 339 -16.46 -14.29 -13.98
CA TYR A 339 -16.80 -15.70 -13.96
C TYR A 339 -15.53 -16.54 -14.04
N GLN A 340 -15.35 -17.38 -13.05
CA GLN A 340 -14.32 -18.40 -13.02
C GLN A 340 -14.93 -19.71 -13.50
N LEU A 341 -14.40 -20.23 -14.60
CA LEU A 341 -14.86 -21.47 -15.19
C LEU A 341 -14.53 -22.65 -14.27
N PRO A 342 -15.28 -23.77 -14.36
CA PRO A 342 -14.94 -25.01 -13.68
C PRO A 342 -13.52 -25.46 -14.02
N LEU A 343 -12.82 -25.98 -13.02
CA LEU A 343 -11.50 -26.59 -13.24
C LEU A 343 -11.65 -27.82 -14.12
N ALA A 344 -10.99 -27.84 -15.26
CA ALA A 344 -10.97 -28.98 -16.16
C ALA A 344 -9.56 -29.22 -16.69
N ASN A 345 -9.05 -30.45 -16.59
CA ASN A 345 -7.73 -30.83 -17.13
C ASN A 345 -6.61 -29.86 -16.70
N ASP A 346 -6.54 -29.47 -15.42
CA ASP A 346 -5.59 -28.53 -14.84
C ASP A 346 -5.61 -27.12 -15.44
N TRP A 347 -6.69 -26.72 -16.10
CA TRP A 347 -6.96 -25.36 -16.52
C TRP A 347 -7.71 -24.59 -15.43
N SER A 348 -7.27 -23.36 -15.18
CA SER A 348 -8.03 -22.36 -14.43
C SER A 348 -8.20 -21.13 -15.33
N ILE A 349 -9.46 -20.83 -15.69
CA ILE A 349 -9.80 -19.76 -16.62
C ILE A 349 -10.76 -18.81 -15.92
N ALA A 350 -10.51 -17.51 -16.04
CA ALA A 350 -11.44 -16.48 -15.60
C ALA A 350 -11.60 -15.40 -16.67
N THR A 351 -12.82 -14.89 -16.78
CA THR A 351 -13.14 -13.75 -17.63
C THR A 351 -14.06 -12.79 -16.88
N GLY A 352 -14.01 -11.52 -17.22
CA GLY A 352 -14.87 -10.56 -16.55
C GLY A 352 -14.76 -9.15 -17.09
N VAL A 353 -15.61 -8.31 -16.53
CA VAL A 353 -15.64 -6.88 -16.78
C VAL A 353 -15.53 -6.14 -15.46
N ASN A 354 -14.79 -5.06 -15.44
CA ASN A 354 -14.75 -4.15 -14.28
C ASN A 354 -14.44 -2.71 -14.73
N GLY A 355 -14.66 -1.79 -13.84
CA GLY A 355 -14.42 -0.39 -14.08
C GLY A 355 -14.98 0.49 -12.96
N MET A 356 -15.11 1.77 -13.28
CA MET A 356 -15.66 2.74 -12.33
C MET A 356 -16.34 3.90 -13.06
N TRP A 357 -17.25 4.54 -12.36
CA TRP A 357 -17.74 5.87 -12.67
C TRP A 357 -17.33 6.80 -11.56
N GLN A 358 -16.79 7.98 -11.93
CA GLN A 358 -16.37 9.02 -10.98
C GLN A 358 -16.96 10.37 -11.31
N ARG A 359 -17.18 11.15 -10.25
CA ARG A 359 -17.50 12.58 -10.35
C ARG A 359 -16.79 13.33 -9.22
N ASN A 360 -15.96 14.33 -9.59
CA ASN A 360 -15.38 15.27 -8.64
C ASN A 360 -16.13 16.61 -8.70
N LEU A 361 -16.26 17.22 -7.53
CA LEU A 361 -16.90 18.54 -7.35
C LEU A 361 -16.02 19.38 -6.42
N ASN A 362 -15.66 20.59 -6.86
CA ASN A 362 -15.04 21.59 -6.02
C ASN A 362 -16.14 22.31 -5.21
N GLN A 363 -15.87 22.62 -3.95
CA GLN A 363 -16.82 23.19 -3.00
C GLN A 363 -16.25 24.37 -2.20
N ALA A 364 -15.04 24.82 -2.52
CA ALA A 364 -14.39 25.98 -1.95
C ALA A 364 -13.90 26.91 -3.08
N GLU A 365 -13.31 28.03 -2.70
CA GLU A 365 -12.85 29.05 -3.63
C GLU A 365 -11.64 28.58 -4.44
N GLU A 366 -10.73 27.86 -3.79
CA GLU A 366 -9.57 27.31 -4.46
C GLU A 366 -9.91 26.04 -5.26
N MET A 367 -9.40 26.00 -6.49
CA MET A 367 -9.61 24.90 -7.43
C MET A 367 -8.28 24.49 -8.04
N LEU A 368 -7.72 23.40 -7.55
CA LEU A 368 -6.52 22.81 -8.12
C LEU A 368 -6.76 22.14 -9.48
N ILE A 369 -7.92 21.51 -9.63
CA ILE A 369 -8.40 20.82 -10.82
C ILE A 369 -9.87 21.18 -11.09
N PRO A 370 -10.33 21.14 -12.35
CA PRO A 370 -11.74 21.39 -12.64
C PRO A 370 -12.66 20.28 -12.13
N ASP A 371 -13.94 20.57 -12.03
CA ASP A 371 -14.97 19.53 -11.90
C ASP A 371 -14.92 18.58 -13.07
N TYR A 372 -15.04 17.26 -12.79
CA TYR A 372 -14.96 16.25 -13.85
C TYR A 372 -15.90 15.09 -13.64
N ARG A 373 -16.13 14.36 -14.73
CA ARG A 373 -16.72 13.04 -14.77
C ARG A 373 -15.80 12.08 -15.53
N LEU A 374 -15.71 10.87 -15.03
CA LEU A 374 -14.88 9.83 -15.62
C LEU A 374 -15.67 8.51 -15.64
N PHE A 375 -15.53 7.76 -16.72
CA PHE A 375 -16.07 6.41 -16.83
C PHE A 375 -15.01 5.47 -17.38
N ASP A 376 -14.72 4.41 -16.63
CA ASP A 376 -13.80 3.34 -17.00
C ASP A 376 -14.59 2.05 -17.27
N PHE A 377 -14.23 1.38 -18.36
CA PHE A 377 -14.69 0.04 -18.69
C PHE A 377 -13.49 -0.81 -19.12
N GLY A 378 -13.38 -2.01 -18.56
CA GLY A 378 -12.37 -2.97 -18.95
C GLY A 378 -12.96 -4.38 -19.05
N TYR A 379 -12.55 -5.11 -20.08
CA TYR A 379 -12.83 -6.54 -20.27
C TYR A 379 -11.51 -7.32 -20.18
N PHE A 380 -11.48 -8.41 -19.44
CA PHE A 380 -10.30 -9.24 -19.27
C PHE A 380 -10.60 -10.72 -19.42
N PHE A 381 -9.57 -11.44 -19.81
CA PHE A 381 -9.51 -12.90 -19.85
C PHE A 381 -8.16 -13.35 -19.30
N THR A 382 -8.16 -14.36 -18.44
CA THR A 382 -6.97 -14.97 -17.88
C THR A 382 -7.08 -16.48 -17.90
N ALA A 383 -5.97 -17.16 -18.12
CA ALA A 383 -5.90 -18.61 -18.14
C ALA A 383 -4.57 -19.10 -17.50
N ASN A 384 -4.66 -20.14 -16.70
CA ASN A 384 -3.52 -20.83 -16.09
C ASN A 384 -3.60 -22.33 -16.42
N LYS A 385 -2.45 -22.95 -16.64
CA LYS A 385 -2.33 -24.38 -16.96
C LYS A 385 -1.13 -24.98 -16.26
N GLN A 386 -1.36 -26.12 -15.61
CA GLN A 386 -0.31 -26.97 -15.08
C GLN A 386 0.05 -28.08 -16.08
N ILE A 387 1.32 -28.24 -16.39
CA ILE A 387 1.82 -29.29 -17.31
C ILE A 387 3.10 -29.89 -16.71
N GLY A 388 2.98 -30.97 -15.98
CA GLY A 388 4.11 -31.60 -15.30
C GLY A 388 4.81 -30.64 -14.34
N ARG A 389 6.06 -30.25 -14.67
CA ARG A 389 6.85 -29.30 -13.87
C ARG A 389 6.65 -27.83 -14.24
N TRP A 390 5.81 -27.56 -15.23
CA TRP A 390 5.52 -26.21 -15.70
C TRP A 390 4.18 -25.72 -15.19
N SER A 391 4.15 -24.49 -14.68
CA SER A 391 2.94 -23.71 -14.48
C SER A 391 2.97 -22.55 -15.47
N LEU A 392 2.03 -22.54 -16.40
CA LEU A 392 1.91 -21.51 -17.42
C LEU A 392 0.73 -20.60 -17.09
N SER A 393 0.89 -19.31 -17.26
CA SER A 393 -0.18 -18.34 -17.09
C SER A 393 -0.16 -17.30 -18.21
N GLY A 394 -1.32 -16.81 -18.57
CA GLY A 394 -1.44 -15.73 -19.54
C GLY A 394 -2.82 -15.09 -19.52
N GLY A 395 -2.90 -13.92 -20.13
CA GLY A 395 -4.15 -13.21 -20.25
C GLY A 395 -4.01 -11.93 -21.04
N ALA A 396 -5.15 -11.36 -21.36
CA ALA A 396 -5.27 -10.09 -22.06
C ALA A 396 -6.42 -9.27 -21.49
N ARG A 397 -6.32 -7.96 -21.64
CA ARG A 397 -7.32 -7.01 -21.20
C ARG A 397 -7.39 -5.84 -22.18
N ILE A 398 -8.59 -5.32 -22.41
CA ILE A 398 -8.84 -4.06 -23.08
C ILE A 398 -9.53 -3.10 -22.14
N ASP A 399 -9.08 -1.87 -22.08
CA ASP A 399 -9.61 -0.79 -21.25
C ASP A 399 -10.00 0.39 -22.12
N ASN A 400 -11.06 1.07 -21.71
CA ASN A 400 -11.47 2.36 -22.23
C ASN A 400 -11.80 3.30 -21.07
N ARG A 401 -11.21 4.51 -21.09
CA ARG A 401 -11.50 5.60 -20.15
C ARG A 401 -12.05 6.79 -20.94
N HIS A 402 -13.24 7.23 -20.56
CA HIS A 402 -13.85 8.46 -21.02
C HIS A 402 -13.77 9.51 -19.92
N LEU A 403 -13.13 10.66 -20.22
CA LEU A 403 -12.96 11.78 -19.30
C LEU A 403 -13.62 13.03 -19.87
N HIS A 404 -14.40 13.73 -19.07
CA HIS A 404 -14.98 15.02 -19.38
C HIS A 404 -14.84 15.97 -18.20
N THR A 405 -14.24 17.17 -18.42
CA THR A 405 -14.10 18.22 -17.42
C THR A 405 -14.96 19.42 -17.78
N GLN A 406 -15.27 20.26 -16.80
CA GLN A 406 -16.06 21.47 -16.96
C GLN A 406 -15.17 22.70 -17.03
N THR A 407 -15.66 23.74 -17.70
CA THR A 407 -15.06 25.08 -17.65
C THR A 407 -15.27 25.66 -16.24
N ALA A 408 -14.25 26.28 -15.68
CA ALA A 408 -14.35 27.01 -14.42
C ALA A 408 -13.67 28.37 -14.51
N GLU A 409 -14.22 29.33 -13.80
CA GLU A 409 -13.69 30.68 -13.66
C GLU A 409 -13.28 30.95 -12.19
N LYS A 410 -12.19 31.66 -12.00
CA LYS A 410 -11.74 32.18 -10.69
C LYS A 410 -11.58 33.69 -10.86
N ASP A 411 -12.16 34.50 -9.98
CA ASP A 411 -12.14 36.01 -10.02
C ASP A 411 -12.60 36.59 -11.37
N GLY A 412 -13.62 35.99 -11.98
CA GLY A 412 -14.15 36.41 -13.28
C GLY A 412 -13.22 36.18 -14.47
N LYS A 413 -12.16 35.39 -14.31
CA LYS A 413 -11.24 34.98 -15.36
C LYS A 413 -11.33 33.47 -15.59
N LEU A 414 -11.17 33.08 -16.84
CA LEU A 414 -11.09 31.67 -17.20
C LEU A 414 -9.90 31.01 -16.46
N HIS A 415 -10.19 30.07 -15.56
CA HIS A 415 -9.19 29.30 -14.83
C HIS A 415 -8.98 27.94 -15.47
N PHE A 416 -10.05 27.23 -15.81
CA PHE A 416 -10.02 25.96 -16.57
C PHE A 416 -10.93 26.04 -17.78
N GLU A 417 -10.43 25.56 -18.92
CA GLU A 417 -11.22 25.31 -20.09
C GLU A 417 -11.63 23.83 -20.12
N ALA A 418 -12.86 23.53 -20.49
CA ALA A 418 -13.36 22.17 -20.60
C ALA A 418 -12.49 21.27 -21.48
N LEU A 419 -12.39 20.01 -21.12
CA LEU A 419 -11.62 19.00 -21.83
C LEU A 419 -12.44 17.70 -21.93
N GLY A 420 -12.54 17.15 -23.15
CA GLY A 420 -13.06 15.80 -23.39
C GLY A 420 -11.95 14.92 -23.95
N LYS A 421 -11.68 13.77 -23.37
CA LYS A 421 -10.68 12.80 -23.85
C LYS A 421 -11.13 11.36 -23.67
N ASP A 422 -10.78 10.56 -24.67
CA ASP A 422 -10.93 9.10 -24.67
C ASP A 422 -9.55 8.44 -24.70
N PHE A 423 -9.35 7.46 -23.81
CA PHE A 423 -8.12 6.69 -23.77
C PHE A 423 -8.46 5.20 -23.89
N THR A 424 -7.87 4.53 -24.86
CA THR A 424 -8.05 3.09 -25.04
C THR A 424 -6.70 2.39 -24.97
N GLY A 425 -6.63 1.31 -24.20
CA GLY A 425 -5.42 0.53 -24.02
C GLY A 425 -5.65 -0.96 -24.06
N VAL A 426 -4.63 -1.68 -24.52
CA VAL A 426 -4.59 -3.14 -24.47
C VAL A 426 -3.40 -3.56 -23.61
N THR A 427 -3.67 -4.40 -22.63
CA THR A 427 -2.69 -4.96 -21.71
C THR A 427 -2.67 -6.49 -21.83
N GLY A 428 -1.58 -7.12 -21.44
CA GLY A 428 -1.46 -8.56 -21.51
C GLY A 428 -0.27 -9.07 -20.69
N SER A 429 -0.30 -10.33 -20.32
CA SER A 429 0.84 -11.00 -19.69
C SER A 429 0.95 -12.44 -20.13
N LEU A 430 2.19 -12.94 -20.17
CA LEU A 430 2.55 -14.33 -20.38
C LEU A 430 3.63 -14.69 -19.38
N GLY A 431 3.41 -15.76 -18.65
CA GLY A 431 4.33 -16.19 -17.62
C GLY A 431 4.48 -17.70 -17.53
N ALA A 432 5.64 -18.12 -17.05
CA ALA A 432 5.97 -19.52 -16.83
C ALA A 432 6.75 -19.69 -15.54
N VAL A 433 6.40 -20.73 -14.78
CA VAL A 433 7.19 -21.23 -13.66
C VAL A 433 7.66 -22.62 -13.98
N TYR A 434 8.95 -22.88 -13.79
CA TYR A 434 9.54 -24.19 -13.92
C TYR A 434 9.99 -24.72 -12.55
N ASN A 435 9.36 -25.78 -12.09
CA ASN A 435 9.73 -26.48 -10.87
C ASN A 435 10.97 -27.36 -11.15
N VAL A 436 12.17 -26.83 -10.87
CA VAL A 436 13.45 -27.53 -11.12
C VAL A 436 13.54 -28.82 -10.28
N ARG A 437 13.24 -28.65 -8.99
CA ARG A 437 13.15 -29.72 -7.97
C ARG A 437 12.30 -29.22 -6.81
N GLU A 438 11.97 -30.10 -5.89
CA GLU A 438 11.33 -29.69 -4.64
C GLU A 438 12.13 -28.56 -3.95
N GLY A 439 11.45 -27.51 -3.58
CA GLY A 439 12.04 -26.30 -2.97
C GLY A 439 12.79 -25.38 -3.95
N MET A 440 12.78 -25.61 -5.27
CA MET A 440 13.44 -24.71 -6.23
C MET A 440 12.60 -24.43 -7.47
N ASN A 441 12.26 -23.17 -7.70
CA ASN A 441 11.47 -22.69 -8.83
C ASN A 441 12.21 -21.59 -9.60
N LEU A 442 12.06 -21.58 -10.91
CA LEU A 442 12.47 -20.49 -11.79
C LEU A 442 11.23 -19.86 -12.41
N ARG A 443 11.19 -18.55 -12.51
CA ARG A 443 10.05 -17.78 -13.02
C ARG A 443 10.49 -16.87 -14.15
N LEU A 444 9.65 -16.79 -15.19
CA LEU A 444 9.74 -15.80 -16.25
C LEU A 444 8.37 -15.16 -16.44
N ASN A 445 8.29 -13.85 -16.51
CA ASN A 445 7.07 -13.14 -16.82
C ASN A 445 7.34 -12.02 -17.81
N LEU A 446 6.47 -11.91 -18.81
CA LEU A 446 6.42 -10.82 -19.79
C LEU A 446 5.08 -10.14 -19.64
N ALA A 447 5.07 -8.83 -19.41
CA ALA A 447 3.81 -8.12 -19.19
C ALA A 447 3.83 -6.74 -19.87
N ARG A 448 2.69 -6.39 -20.45
CA ARG A 448 2.41 -5.06 -20.98
C ARG A 448 1.35 -4.38 -20.13
N GLY A 449 1.65 -3.16 -19.66
CA GLY A 449 0.73 -2.30 -18.90
C GLY A 449 0.28 -1.09 -19.69
N PHE A 450 -0.81 -0.48 -19.23
CA PHE A 450 -1.41 0.74 -19.76
C PHE A 450 -1.90 1.62 -18.61
N ARG A 451 -1.67 2.93 -18.72
CA ARG A 451 -2.22 3.94 -17.80
C ARG A 451 -2.63 5.19 -18.58
N ALA A 452 -3.84 5.66 -18.35
CA ALA A 452 -4.29 6.96 -18.85
C ALA A 452 -3.81 8.08 -17.91
N PRO A 453 -3.50 9.29 -18.43
CA PRO A 453 -3.24 10.46 -17.60
C PRO A 453 -4.43 10.78 -16.71
N THR A 454 -4.16 11.26 -15.49
CA THR A 454 -5.19 11.74 -14.55
C THR A 454 -5.60 13.17 -14.86
N VAL A 455 -6.68 13.62 -14.22
CA VAL A 455 -7.13 15.02 -14.36
C VAL A 455 -6.09 16.00 -13.83
N SER A 456 -5.41 15.65 -12.71
CA SER A 456 -4.33 16.49 -12.17
C SER A 456 -3.18 16.63 -13.16
N GLU A 457 -2.71 15.52 -13.73
CA GLU A 457 -1.63 15.53 -14.71
C GLU A 457 -1.97 16.36 -15.97
N LEU A 458 -3.25 16.34 -16.36
CA LEU A 458 -3.72 17.07 -17.55
C LEU A 458 -3.99 18.57 -17.29
N LEU A 459 -4.50 18.91 -16.11
CA LEU A 459 -5.17 20.19 -15.88
C LEU A 459 -4.85 20.87 -14.54
N SER A 460 -3.94 20.37 -13.69
CA SER A 460 -3.57 21.10 -12.48
C SER A 460 -3.19 22.55 -12.81
N ASN A 461 -3.69 23.49 -12.03
CA ASN A 461 -3.35 24.90 -12.13
C ASN A 461 -3.59 25.58 -10.77
N GLY A 462 -2.64 25.45 -9.86
CA GLY A 462 -2.78 26.01 -8.50
C GLY A 462 -1.66 25.60 -7.58
N VAL A 463 -1.72 26.12 -6.37
CA VAL A 463 -0.81 25.83 -5.28
C VAL A 463 -1.20 24.49 -4.63
N HIS A 464 -0.21 23.70 -4.30
CA HIS A 464 -0.30 22.56 -3.41
C HIS A 464 0.45 22.91 -2.12
N GLU A 465 -0.27 23.32 -1.12
CA GLU A 465 0.31 23.82 0.15
C GLU A 465 1.18 22.75 0.82
N GLY A 466 0.68 21.52 0.96
CA GLY A 466 1.43 20.45 1.60
C GLY A 466 2.69 20.01 0.88
N SER A 467 2.87 20.38 -0.39
CA SER A 467 4.10 20.14 -1.16
C SER A 467 4.91 21.42 -1.45
N ILE A 468 4.38 22.59 -1.06
CA ILE A 468 5.02 23.91 -1.19
C ILE A 468 5.42 24.17 -2.65
N GLN A 469 4.50 23.96 -3.58
CA GLN A 469 4.74 24.11 -5.01
C GLN A 469 3.49 24.53 -5.77
N TYR A 470 3.69 25.23 -6.88
CA TYR A 470 2.65 25.53 -7.87
C TYR A 470 2.70 24.47 -8.97
N GLU A 471 1.58 23.79 -9.24
CA GLU A 471 1.52 22.72 -10.24
C GLU A 471 0.79 23.13 -11.51
N LEU A 472 1.41 22.85 -12.66
CA LEU A 472 0.83 23.03 -13.98
C LEU A 472 0.61 21.70 -14.67
N GLY A 473 -0.62 21.40 -15.05
CA GLY A 473 -0.97 20.28 -15.90
C GLY A 473 -0.44 20.43 -17.33
N ASN A 474 -0.60 19.38 -18.11
CA ASN A 474 -0.28 19.39 -19.53
C ASN A 474 -1.37 18.65 -20.31
N ARG A 475 -2.17 19.41 -21.08
CA ARG A 475 -3.32 18.90 -21.83
C ARG A 475 -2.94 17.93 -22.98
N ASP A 476 -1.67 17.93 -23.41
CA ASP A 476 -1.18 17.13 -24.53
C ASP A 476 -0.63 15.76 -24.13
N LEU A 477 -0.69 15.43 -22.83
CA LEU A 477 -0.24 14.14 -22.33
C LEU A 477 -0.97 12.99 -23.04
N LYS A 478 -0.19 11.96 -23.35
CA LYS A 478 -0.62 10.68 -23.93
C LYS A 478 -0.56 9.59 -22.87
N SER A 479 -1.28 8.51 -23.09
CA SER A 479 -1.23 7.33 -22.24
C SER A 479 0.18 6.75 -22.11
N GLU A 480 0.52 6.28 -20.93
CA GLU A 480 1.72 5.49 -20.70
C GLU A 480 1.49 4.03 -21.11
N TYR A 481 2.49 3.44 -21.74
CA TYR A 481 2.55 2.01 -22.01
C TYR A 481 3.85 1.44 -21.45
N SER A 482 3.76 0.38 -20.70
CA SER A 482 4.93 -0.32 -20.17
C SER A 482 5.09 -1.69 -20.81
N MET A 483 6.34 -2.11 -21.00
CA MET A 483 6.72 -3.48 -21.36
C MET A 483 7.75 -3.96 -20.37
N GLN A 484 7.39 -4.94 -19.53
CA GLN A 484 8.22 -5.45 -18.46
C GLN A 484 8.59 -6.90 -18.69
N VAL A 485 9.84 -7.24 -18.36
CA VAL A 485 10.39 -8.59 -18.29
C VAL A 485 10.84 -8.82 -16.86
N ASP A 486 10.37 -9.89 -16.25
CA ASP A 486 10.76 -10.35 -14.91
C ASP A 486 11.39 -11.73 -14.98
N LEU A 487 12.52 -11.90 -14.30
CA LEU A 487 13.15 -13.16 -14.02
C LEU A 487 13.16 -13.38 -12.51
N GLY A 488 12.76 -14.54 -12.03
CA GLY A 488 12.71 -14.85 -10.63
C GLY A 488 13.23 -16.23 -10.29
N MET A 489 13.70 -16.39 -9.07
CA MET A 489 14.14 -17.67 -8.50
C MET A 489 13.67 -17.74 -7.04
N ASP A 490 13.07 -18.88 -6.70
CA ASP A 490 12.79 -19.26 -5.32
C ASP A 490 13.57 -20.49 -4.98
N TYR A 491 14.19 -20.50 -3.81
CA TYR A 491 14.88 -21.66 -3.26
C TYR A 491 14.59 -21.77 -1.77
N THR A 492 14.15 -22.94 -1.34
CA THR A 492 13.91 -23.25 0.08
C THR A 492 14.55 -24.58 0.42
N SER A 493 15.30 -24.59 1.50
CA SER A 493 15.89 -25.76 2.11
C SER A 493 15.69 -25.72 3.62
N ARG A 494 16.16 -26.75 4.32
CA ARG A 494 16.10 -26.80 5.78
C ARG A 494 16.82 -25.61 6.47
N TYR A 495 17.81 -24.99 5.82
CA TYR A 495 18.70 -24.01 6.45
C TYR A 495 18.70 -22.64 5.79
N VAL A 496 18.17 -22.56 4.58
CA VAL A 496 18.21 -21.33 3.78
C VAL A 496 16.95 -21.19 2.95
N ALA A 497 16.34 -20.02 2.98
CA ALA A 497 15.31 -19.60 2.03
C ALA A 497 15.83 -18.41 1.22
N VAL A 498 15.67 -18.45 -0.10
CA VAL A 498 16.07 -17.38 -1.03
C VAL A 498 14.92 -17.05 -1.95
N ASN A 499 14.61 -15.77 -2.09
CA ASN A 499 13.77 -15.24 -3.17
C ASN A 499 14.58 -14.15 -3.88
N ALA A 500 14.77 -14.28 -5.18
CA ALA A 500 15.50 -13.32 -5.99
C ALA A 500 14.69 -12.97 -7.23
N SER A 501 14.68 -11.70 -7.62
CA SER A 501 14.08 -11.23 -8.86
C SER A 501 14.91 -10.14 -9.52
N LEU A 502 14.96 -10.18 -10.85
CA LEU A 502 15.50 -9.15 -11.71
C LEU A 502 14.40 -8.68 -12.65
N PHE A 503 14.36 -7.39 -12.93
CA PHE A 503 13.38 -6.84 -13.85
C PHE A 503 13.96 -5.75 -14.74
N SER A 504 13.35 -5.60 -15.92
CA SER A 504 13.54 -4.46 -16.79
C SER A 504 12.19 -4.03 -17.34
N ASN A 505 11.89 -2.74 -17.22
CA ASN A 505 10.62 -2.15 -17.63
C ASN A 505 10.90 -0.96 -18.55
N TRP A 506 10.39 -1.00 -19.78
CA TRP A 506 10.40 0.10 -20.74
C TRP A 506 9.04 0.76 -20.72
N ILE A 507 9.01 2.09 -20.56
CA ILE A 507 7.77 2.85 -20.46
C ILE A 507 7.79 3.95 -21.51
N ASP A 508 6.87 3.86 -22.47
CA ASP A 508 6.61 4.91 -23.43
C ASP A 508 5.73 5.99 -22.80
N ASN A 509 6.03 7.25 -23.08
CA ASN A 509 5.30 8.42 -22.56
C ASN A 509 5.25 8.50 -21.02
N TYR A 510 6.31 8.12 -20.32
CA TYR A 510 6.38 8.22 -18.86
C TYR A 510 6.11 9.65 -18.41
N ILE A 511 5.09 9.83 -17.54
CA ILE A 511 4.67 11.14 -17.02
C ILE A 511 5.38 11.41 -15.71
N PHE A 512 5.96 12.58 -15.58
CA PHE A 512 6.64 13.01 -14.36
C PHE A 512 6.53 14.52 -14.18
N LEU A 513 6.69 14.97 -12.93
CA LEU A 513 6.67 16.37 -12.57
C LEU A 513 8.11 16.92 -12.61
N GLY A 514 8.35 17.97 -13.36
CA GLY A 514 9.65 18.63 -13.48
C GLY A 514 9.53 20.11 -13.17
N ARG A 515 10.48 20.66 -12.39
CA ARG A 515 10.51 22.08 -12.05
C ARG A 515 10.74 22.95 -13.29
N LEU A 516 10.13 24.13 -13.29
CA LEU A 516 10.38 25.21 -14.24
C LEU A 516 11.37 26.23 -13.67
N PRO A 517 12.08 27.00 -14.51
CA PRO A 517 13.08 27.96 -14.02
C PRO A 517 12.52 29.24 -13.43
N TYR A 518 11.22 29.33 -13.20
CA TYR A 518 10.54 30.48 -12.61
C TYR A 518 9.61 30.06 -11.45
N GLU A 519 9.11 31.02 -10.72
CA GLU A 519 8.14 30.90 -9.63
C GLU A 519 6.81 31.55 -10.02
N THR A 520 5.71 30.99 -9.55
CA THR A 520 4.35 31.50 -9.71
C THR A 520 3.76 31.71 -8.34
N GLU A 521 3.22 32.90 -8.06
CA GLU A 521 2.63 33.27 -6.76
C GLU A 521 3.58 33.08 -5.56
N GLY A 522 4.91 33.20 -5.78
CA GLY A 522 5.92 32.96 -4.75
C GLY A 522 6.33 31.49 -4.55
N TYR A 523 5.69 30.59 -5.25
CA TYR A 523 5.97 29.14 -5.17
C TYR A 523 6.82 28.65 -6.34
N ARG A 524 7.67 27.66 -6.10
CA ARG A 524 8.41 26.94 -7.15
C ARG A 524 7.41 26.28 -8.10
N THR A 525 7.50 26.58 -9.39
CA THR A 525 6.55 26.08 -10.38
C THR A 525 7.03 24.75 -10.96
N TYR A 526 6.14 23.77 -11.00
CA TYR A 526 6.37 22.47 -11.60
C TYR A 526 5.34 22.21 -12.68
N GLN A 527 5.74 21.46 -13.72
CA GLN A 527 4.87 21.09 -14.83
C GLN A 527 4.96 19.61 -15.13
N TYR A 528 3.82 19.00 -15.44
CA TYR A 528 3.78 17.62 -15.93
C TYR A 528 4.39 17.49 -17.33
N ARG A 529 5.36 16.62 -17.46
CA ARG A 529 6.14 16.33 -18.68
C ARG A 529 6.05 14.86 -19.04
N GLN A 530 6.39 14.52 -20.29
CA GLN A 530 6.47 13.14 -20.78
C GLN A 530 7.82 12.85 -21.42
N GLY A 531 8.25 11.60 -21.28
CA GLY A 531 9.43 11.07 -21.98
C GLY A 531 9.43 9.54 -21.99
N ASN A 532 10.19 8.93 -22.89
CA ASN A 532 10.37 7.49 -22.87
C ASN A 532 11.38 7.13 -21.78
N ALA A 533 11.04 6.15 -20.96
CA ALA A 533 11.81 5.77 -19.79
C ALA A 533 12.19 4.29 -19.80
N ARG A 534 13.23 3.96 -19.05
CA ARG A 534 13.61 2.58 -18.75
C ARG A 534 13.96 2.47 -17.28
N LEU A 535 13.33 1.49 -16.60
CA LEU A 535 13.71 1.07 -15.25
C LEU A 535 14.37 -0.30 -15.32
N ILE A 536 15.45 -0.49 -14.56
CA ILE A 536 16.11 -1.77 -14.37
C ILE A 536 16.43 -1.94 -12.90
N GLY A 537 16.21 -3.13 -12.37
CA GLY A 537 16.47 -3.36 -10.96
C GLY A 537 16.46 -4.83 -10.57
N GLY A 538 16.70 -5.05 -9.29
CA GLY A 538 16.69 -6.36 -8.70
C GLY A 538 16.40 -6.32 -7.21
N GLU A 539 15.85 -7.42 -6.74
CA GLU A 539 15.49 -7.65 -5.34
C GLU A 539 15.98 -9.02 -4.92
N VAL A 540 16.52 -9.10 -3.72
CA VAL A 540 16.95 -10.37 -3.13
C VAL A 540 16.49 -10.40 -1.68
N PHE A 541 15.89 -11.50 -1.28
CA PHE A 541 15.62 -11.87 0.11
C PHE A 541 16.35 -13.16 0.41
N VAL A 542 17.06 -13.20 1.53
CA VAL A 542 17.75 -14.41 2.03
C VAL A 542 17.48 -14.55 3.52
N ASP A 543 16.90 -15.65 3.93
CA ASP A 543 16.82 -16.06 5.34
C ASP A 543 17.74 -17.25 5.57
N VAL A 544 18.72 -17.08 6.45
CA VAL A 544 19.61 -18.15 6.91
C VAL A 544 19.18 -18.56 8.31
N HIS A 545 18.77 -19.81 8.49
CA HIS A 545 18.32 -20.36 9.76
C HIS A 545 19.09 -21.66 10.09
N PRO A 546 20.32 -21.51 10.64
CA PRO A 546 21.21 -22.66 10.91
C PRO A 546 20.63 -23.60 11.97
N VAL A 547 19.79 -23.06 12.85
CA VAL A 547 18.95 -23.79 13.80
C VAL A 547 17.54 -23.22 13.74
N GLU A 548 16.54 -24.02 14.02
CA GLU A 548 15.13 -23.66 13.86
C GLU A 548 14.72 -22.31 14.52
N PRO A 549 15.13 -21.98 15.74
CA PRO A 549 14.73 -20.72 16.39
C PRO A 549 15.52 -19.48 15.97
N LEU A 550 16.58 -19.60 15.18
CA LEU A 550 17.46 -18.49 14.81
C LEU A 550 17.33 -18.15 13.34
N HIS A 551 16.88 -16.95 13.04
CA HIS A 551 16.73 -16.41 11.69
C HIS A 551 17.66 -15.23 11.46
N PHE A 552 18.35 -15.23 10.35
CA PHE A 552 19.15 -14.12 9.85
C PHE A 552 18.63 -13.71 8.48
N GLU A 553 17.63 -12.82 8.52
CA GLU A 553 16.96 -12.32 7.32
C GLU A 553 17.76 -11.16 6.73
N ASN A 554 18.01 -11.17 5.43
CA ASN A 554 18.65 -10.10 4.67
C ASN A 554 17.81 -9.78 3.45
N THR A 555 17.64 -8.49 3.15
CA THR A 555 17.05 -8.03 1.90
C THR A 555 17.94 -7.01 1.23
N PHE A 556 18.00 -7.05 -0.07
CA PHE A 556 18.60 -5.99 -0.86
C PHE A 556 17.65 -5.62 -2.01
N SER A 557 17.47 -4.33 -2.25
CA SER A 557 16.69 -3.83 -3.36
C SER A 557 17.39 -2.66 -4.04
N TYR A 558 17.37 -2.70 -5.37
CA TYR A 558 17.94 -1.66 -6.22
C TYR A 558 17.06 -1.44 -7.43
N VAL A 559 16.85 -0.17 -7.78
CA VAL A 559 16.22 0.24 -9.03
C VAL A 559 16.91 1.49 -9.57
N ARG A 560 17.12 1.52 -10.87
CA ARG A 560 17.57 2.69 -11.61
C ARG A 560 16.58 3.02 -12.71
N GLY A 561 16.04 4.23 -12.70
CA GLY A 561 15.18 4.78 -13.72
C GLY A 561 15.90 5.85 -14.52
N ILE A 562 15.80 5.78 -15.85
CA ILE A 562 16.36 6.76 -16.78
C ILE A 562 15.33 7.17 -17.83
N LEU A 563 15.35 8.45 -18.21
CA LEU A 563 14.74 8.96 -19.44
C LEU A 563 15.68 8.69 -20.61
N LEU A 564 15.14 8.15 -21.68
CA LEU A 564 15.90 7.81 -22.87
C LEU A 564 16.16 9.06 -23.72
N ASN A 565 17.32 9.12 -24.35
CA ASN A 565 17.72 10.20 -25.26
C ASN A 565 17.74 11.60 -24.63
N GLN A 566 18.09 11.69 -23.35
CA GLN A 566 18.18 12.94 -22.60
C GLN A 566 19.64 13.29 -22.22
N ALA A 567 19.88 14.58 -22.01
CA ALA A 567 21.15 15.08 -21.47
C ALA A 567 21.40 14.56 -20.04
N ALA A 568 22.62 14.67 -19.56
CA ALA A 568 23.01 14.12 -18.24
C ALA A 568 22.15 14.66 -17.07
N GLU A 569 21.81 15.94 -17.12
CA GLU A 569 21.02 16.64 -16.07
C GLU A 569 19.56 16.19 -16.00
N SER A 570 18.98 15.79 -17.12
CA SER A 570 17.59 15.35 -17.28
C SER A 570 17.45 13.84 -17.53
N ARG A 571 18.54 13.09 -17.39
CA ARG A 571 18.56 11.67 -17.73
C ARG A 571 17.90 10.77 -16.68
N ASN A 572 18.11 11.05 -15.39
CA ASN A 572 17.55 10.22 -14.31
C ASN A 572 16.06 10.52 -14.15
N LEU A 573 15.26 9.52 -13.76
CA LEU A 573 13.88 9.74 -13.36
C LEU A 573 13.83 10.39 -11.96
N PRO A 574 12.87 11.31 -11.73
CA PRO A 574 12.67 11.86 -10.39
C PRO A 574 12.10 10.83 -9.42
N MET A 575 12.29 11.08 -8.13
CA MET A 575 11.73 10.30 -7.01
C MET A 575 12.08 8.80 -7.06
N MET A 576 13.32 8.46 -7.47
CA MET A 576 13.81 7.09 -7.45
C MET A 576 14.36 6.73 -6.06
N PRO A 577 13.91 5.64 -5.44
CA PRO A 577 14.40 5.23 -4.12
C PRO A 577 15.91 4.94 -4.14
N ALA A 578 16.57 5.22 -3.04
CA ALA A 578 17.96 4.81 -2.84
C ALA A 578 18.07 3.29 -2.79
N PRO A 579 19.20 2.69 -3.22
CA PRO A 579 19.45 1.28 -2.98
C PRO A 579 19.39 1.00 -1.48
N ARG A 580 18.71 -0.09 -1.07
CA ARG A 580 18.47 -0.38 0.34
C ARG A 580 18.86 -1.80 0.69
N TRP A 581 19.59 -1.94 1.79
CA TRP A 581 19.89 -3.21 2.43
C TRP A 581 19.26 -3.25 3.82
N THR A 582 18.50 -4.30 4.12
CA THR A 582 18.01 -4.56 5.46
C THR A 582 18.56 -5.89 5.97
N CYS A 583 18.83 -5.94 7.27
CA CYS A 583 19.31 -7.12 7.95
C CYS A 583 18.53 -7.25 9.26
N ASN A 584 18.03 -8.44 9.58
CA ASN A 584 17.30 -8.71 10.82
C ASN A 584 17.79 -10.03 11.42
N LEU A 585 18.35 -9.95 12.62
CA LEU A 585 18.70 -11.12 13.42
C LEU A 585 17.57 -11.35 14.43
N ARG A 586 16.92 -12.48 14.32
CA ARG A 586 15.76 -12.85 15.15
C ARG A 586 15.99 -14.19 15.81
N TYR A 587 15.72 -14.25 17.12
CA TYR A 587 15.66 -15.48 17.89
C TYR A 587 14.25 -15.71 18.44
N GLU A 588 13.69 -16.87 18.17
CA GLU A 588 12.37 -17.28 18.65
C GLU A 588 12.54 -18.30 19.79
N PHE A 589 12.00 -17.98 20.95
CA PHE A 589 12.12 -18.83 22.12
C PHE A 589 11.11 -19.98 22.06
N PRO A 590 11.49 -21.17 22.50
CA PRO A 590 10.50 -22.23 22.73
C PRO A 590 9.52 -21.81 23.83
N ASP A 591 8.33 -22.41 23.82
CA ASP A 591 7.34 -22.17 24.84
C ASP A 591 7.89 -22.39 26.25
N PHE A 592 7.70 -21.46 27.15
CA PHE A 592 8.20 -21.53 28.52
C PHE A 592 7.12 -21.17 29.55
N ALA A 593 7.48 -21.16 30.85
CA ALA A 593 6.57 -20.92 31.96
C ALA A 593 5.32 -21.84 31.95
N ARG A 594 5.51 -23.15 31.72
CA ARG A 594 4.44 -24.16 31.57
C ARG A 594 3.49 -23.82 30.41
N LYS A 595 4.03 -23.35 29.27
CA LYS A 595 3.32 -22.92 28.06
C LYS A 595 2.40 -21.69 28.29
N ARG A 596 2.63 -20.92 29.34
CA ARG A 596 1.97 -19.62 29.52
C ARG A 596 2.56 -18.54 28.63
N CYS A 597 3.88 -18.63 28.32
CA CYS A 597 4.56 -17.73 27.40
C CYS A 597 4.82 -18.50 26.12
N ARG A 598 4.23 -18.06 25.02
CA ARG A 598 4.35 -18.68 23.70
C ARG A 598 4.81 -17.64 22.67
N ARG A 599 5.33 -18.12 21.56
CA ARG A 599 5.76 -17.29 20.42
C ARG A 599 6.65 -16.10 20.82
N ALA A 600 7.40 -16.24 21.92
CA ALA A 600 8.30 -15.21 22.40
C ALA A 600 9.46 -15.04 21.42
N PHE A 601 9.85 -13.79 21.14
CA PHE A 601 10.98 -13.50 20.27
C PHE A 601 11.71 -12.24 20.72
N VAL A 602 12.97 -12.14 20.26
CA VAL A 602 13.75 -10.89 20.23
C VAL A 602 14.34 -10.73 18.84
N SER A 603 14.47 -9.50 18.38
CA SER A 603 15.12 -9.20 17.11
C SER A 603 15.89 -7.89 17.15
N LEU A 604 16.99 -7.86 16.38
CA LEU A 604 17.79 -6.68 16.11
C LEU A 604 17.82 -6.48 14.60
N GLY A 605 17.24 -5.39 14.14
CA GLY A 605 17.17 -5.01 12.73
C GLY A 605 18.14 -3.87 12.41
N MET A 606 18.65 -3.86 11.19
CA MET A 606 19.37 -2.76 10.58
C MET A 606 18.74 -2.45 9.22
N GLU A 607 18.55 -1.18 8.94
CA GLU A 607 18.22 -0.68 7.61
C GLU A 607 19.33 0.28 7.17
N TYR A 608 19.96 -0.01 6.04
CA TYR A 608 20.98 0.83 5.43
C TYR A 608 20.52 1.28 4.04
N ASN A 609 20.31 2.58 3.90
CA ASN A 609 20.01 3.22 2.63
C ASN A 609 21.32 3.81 2.09
N LEU A 610 21.73 3.37 0.90
CA LEU A 610 22.91 3.87 0.24
C LEU A 610 22.65 5.29 -0.27
N ARG A 611 23.74 6.01 -0.56
CA ARG A 611 23.67 7.33 -1.16
C ARG A 611 22.89 7.30 -2.48
N GLN A 612 21.99 8.28 -2.68
CA GLN A 612 21.26 8.44 -3.93
C GLN A 612 21.83 9.63 -4.72
N ASP A 613 22.65 9.30 -5.73
CA ASP A 613 23.25 10.27 -6.65
C ASP A 613 22.57 10.28 -8.03
N ASN A 614 21.66 9.34 -8.29
CA ASN A 614 20.94 9.24 -9.56
C ASN A 614 19.59 9.95 -9.48
N TYR A 615 19.61 11.26 -9.35
CA TYR A 615 18.42 12.11 -9.22
C TYR A 615 18.22 12.97 -10.48
N TYR A 616 17.02 13.52 -10.64
CA TYR A 616 16.69 14.44 -11.76
C TYR A 616 17.15 15.86 -11.41
N ALA A 617 18.25 16.31 -12.02
CA ALA A 617 18.93 17.54 -11.63
C ALA A 617 18.43 18.79 -12.36
N LEU A 618 17.73 18.64 -13.50
CA LEU A 618 17.30 19.77 -14.33
C LEU A 618 16.46 20.77 -13.52
N ASP A 619 16.77 22.07 -13.67
CA ASP A 619 16.15 23.20 -12.97
C ASP A 619 16.13 23.05 -11.44
N ASN A 620 17.10 22.33 -10.86
CA ASN A 620 17.15 22.00 -9.43
C ASN A 620 15.88 21.30 -8.93
N THR A 621 15.28 20.42 -9.74
CA THR A 621 14.12 19.62 -9.36
C THR A 621 14.42 18.74 -8.14
N GLU A 622 15.58 18.07 -8.12
CA GLU A 622 16.03 17.22 -7.02
C GLU A 622 17.49 17.45 -6.64
N SER A 623 17.86 16.92 -5.48
CA SER A 623 19.23 16.88 -4.99
C SER A 623 19.63 15.48 -4.50
N ALA A 624 20.94 15.21 -4.46
CA ALA A 624 21.47 13.98 -3.88
C ALA A 624 21.07 13.84 -2.40
N THR A 625 20.96 12.60 -1.94
CA THR A 625 20.70 12.29 -0.55
C THR A 625 21.84 11.41 -0.01
N PRO A 626 22.48 11.76 1.12
CA PRO A 626 23.55 10.95 1.70
C PRO A 626 23.04 9.59 2.17
N ASP A 627 23.96 8.65 2.32
CA ASP A 627 23.68 7.36 2.93
C ASP A 627 23.40 7.48 4.42
N TYR A 628 22.60 6.55 4.93
CA TYR A 628 22.32 6.43 6.36
C TYR A 628 22.01 5.00 6.76
N GLY A 629 22.28 4.69 8.03
CA GLY A 629 21.90 3.41 8.64
C GLY A 629 21.14 3.66 9.94
N ILE A 630 20.04 2.94 10.12
CA ILE A 630 19.25 2.93 11.35
C ILE A 630 19.17 1.52 11.91
N PHE A 631 19.15 1.42 13.23
CA PHE A 631 18.99 0.16 13.94
C PHE A 631 17.69 0.14 14.71
N ASN A 632 17.03 -0.99 14.69
CA ASN A 632 15.76 -1.22 15.35
C ASN A 632 15.85 -2.45 16.25
N PHE A 633 15.22 -2.38 17.40
CA PHE A 633 15.06 -3.51 18.30
C PHE A 633 13.60 -3.86 18.43
N ALA A 634 13.24 -5.15 18.45
CA ALA A 634 11.89 -5.59 18.77
C ALA A 634 11.90 -6.84 19.65
N ALA A 635 10.89 -6.96 20.50
CA ALA A 635 10.63 -8.14 21.33
C ALA A 635 9.11 -8.31 21.45
N GLY A 636 8.66 -9.53 21.59
CA GLY A 636 7.23 -9.80 21.81
C GLY A 636 6.99 -11.19 22.34
N MET A 637 5.78 -11.42 22.84
CA MET A 637 5.33 -12.71 23.34
C MET A 637 3.81 -12.75 23.45
N ASP A 638 3.26 -13.95 23.51
CA ASP A 638 1.88 -14.22 23.85
C ASP A 638 1.78 -14.77 25.26
N LEU A 639 1.01 -14.12 26.10
CA LEU A 639 0.74 -14.54 27.46
C LEU A 639 -0.62 -15.22 27.54
N HIS A 640 -0.64 -16.51 27.84
CA HIS A 640 -1.86 -17.29 28.11
C HIS A 640 -2.22 -17.23 29.60
N VAL A 641 -3.15 -16.35 29.97
CA VAL A 641 -3.44 -16.05 31.39
C VAL A 641 -4.66 -16.80 31.92
N PHE A 642 -5.73 -16.94 31.14
CA PHE A 642 -6.99 -17.53 31.54
C PHE A 642 -7.52 -18.55 30.55
N GLY A 643 -7.04 -19.80 30.62
CA GLY A 643 -7.54 -20.88 29.79
C GLY A 643 -7.25 -20.64 28.29
N HIS A 644 -8.22 -20.12 27.57
CA HIS A 644 -8.11 -19.86 26.10
C HIS A 644 -7.74 -18.42 25.75
N ASN A 645 -7.71 -17.51 26.71
CA ASN A 645 -7.42 -16.09 26.43
C ASN A 645 -5.91 -15.83 26.36
N CYS A 646 -5.53 -15.08 25.33
CA CYS A 646 -4.16 -14.70 25.03
C CYS A 646 -4.02 -13.18 25.16
N ILE A 647 -2.91 -12.70 25.71
CA ILE A 647 -2.49 -11.30 25.64
C ILE A 647 -1.26 -11.25 24.76
N GLU A 648 -1.36 -10.63 23.61
CA GLU A 648 -0.24 -10.41 22.71
C GLU A 648 0.46 -9.12 23.10
N LEU A 649 1.76 -9.22 23.42
CA LEU A 649 2.61 -8.09 23.82
C LEU A 649 3.70 -7.89 22.78
N SER A 650 3.90 -6.67 22.33
CA SER A 650 5.01 -6.31 21.46
C SER A 650 5.65 -4.99 21.90
N LEU A 651 6.97 -4.98 21.96
CA LEU A 651 7.82 -3.82 22.24
C LEU A 651 8.74 -3.59 21.06
N CYS A 652 8.89 -2.34 20.63
CA CYS A 652 9.85 -1.96 19.60
C CYS A 652 10.60 -0.70 20.02
N CYS A 653 11.83 -0.58 19.58
CA CYS A 653 12.58 0.67 19.59
C CYS A 653 13.10 0.94 18.18
N GLN A 654 12.43 1.85 17.49
CA GLN A 654 12.84 2.31 16.16
C GLN A 654 13.96 3.35 16.30
N ASN A 655 14.87 3.38 15.33
CA ASN A 655 16.01 4.28 15.32
C ASN A 655 16.74 4.31 16.67
N LEU A 656 17.19 3.15 17.13
CA LEU A 656 17.76 2.89 18.47
C LEU A 656 18.83 3.90 18.89
N PHE A 657 19.65 4.37 17.94
CA PHE A 657 20.76 5.29 18.20
C PHE A 657 20.42 6.77 17.93
N ASP A 658 19.14 7.09 17.72
CA ASP A 658 18.65 8.45 17.44
C ASP A 658 19.38 9.13 16.27
N LYS A 659 19.64 8.35 15.21
CA LYS A 659 20.29 8.81 13.99
C LYS A 659 19.46 9.87 13.27
N VAL A 660 20.06 11.00 12.95
CA VAL A 660 19.45 12.02 12.06
C VAL A 660 19.61 11.55 10.62
N TYR A 661 18.51 11.50 9.87
CA TYR A 661 18.50 11.08 8.47
C TYR A 661 17.35 11.70 7.68
N GLN A 662 17.48 11.70 6.36
CA GLN A 662 16.42 12.06 5.42
C GLN A 662 16.24 10.93 4.40
N SER A 663 15.02 10.45 4.22
CA SER A 663 14.70 9.56 3.09
C SER A 663 14.74 10.35 1.78
N HIS A 664 15.28 9.75 0.72
CA HIS A 664 15.26 10.37 -0.61
C HIS A 664 13.85 10.68 -1.11
N LEU A 665 12.88 9.84 -0.73
CA LEU A 665 11.46 9.98 -1.10
C LEU A 665 10.64 10.83 -0.11
N SER A 666 11.27 11.44 0.90
CA SER A 666 10.56 12.39 1.77
C SER A 666 10.39 13.74 1.08
N ARG A 667 9.15 14.23 1.02
CA ARG A 667 8.86 15.58 0.48
C ARG A 667 9.42 16.68 1.38
N LEU A 668 9.53 16.43 2.68
CA LEU A 668 10.11 17.35 3.66
C LEU A 668 11.60 17.65 3.40
N LYS A 669 12.25 16.89 2.54
CA LYS A 669 13.61 17.17 2.04
C LYS A 669 13.71 18.51 1.31
N TYR A 670 12.59 18.98 0.75
CA TYR A 670 12.52 20.22 -0.04
C TYR A 670 12.06 21.45 0.75
N ALA A 671 11.76 21.29 2.05
CA ALA A 671 11.50 22.40 2.95
C ALA A 671 12.70 23.38 3.00
N GLU A 672 12.51 24.53 3.60
CA GLU A 672 13.47 25.63 3.60
C GLU A 672 14.89 25.21 4.07
N VAL A 673 15.87 25.91 3.51
CA VAL A 673 17.25 25.80 3.94
C VAL A 673 17.43 26.49 5.29
N ASN A 674 17.93 25.76 6.27
CA ASN A 674 18.37 26.35 7.53
C ASN A 674 19.58 27.26 7.26
N LYS A 675 19.40 28.58 7.32
CA LYS A 675 20.40 29.58 7.00
C LYS A 675 21.61 29.53 7.97
N VAL A 676 21.42 29.03 9.18
CA VAL A 676 22.46 28.91 10.19
C VAL A 676 23.36 27.70 9.93
N THR A 677 22.80 26.57 9.55
CA THR A 677 23.54 25.31 9.35
C THR A 677 23.83 25.00 7.88
N GLY A 678 23.19 25.67 6.94
CA GLY A 678 23.26 25.42 5.50
C GLY A 678 22.57 24.12 5.07
N ARG A 679 21.83 23.44 5.94
CA ARG A 679 21.13 22.18 5.63
C ARG A 679 19.75 22.46 5.07
N GLN A 680 19.40 21.73 4.01
CA GLN A 680 18.07 21.80 3.40
C GLN A 680 17.14 20.75 4.01
N GLY A 681 15.89 21.15 4.18
CA GLY A 681 14.78 20.27 4.53
C GLY A 681 14.71 19.89 6.00
N ILE A 682 13.81 18.99 6.31
CA ILE A 682 13.51 18.51 7.67
C ILE A 682 13.87 17.02 7.75
N SER A 683 14.48 16.63 8.89
CA SER A 683 14.89 15.25 9.13
C SER A 683 13.72 14.37 9.56
N ALA A 684 13.84 13.07 9.29
CA ALA A 684 12.87 12.06 9.72
C ALA A 684 12.79 11.94 11.25
N MET A 685 11.77 11.25 11.74
CA MET A 685 11.53 11.00 13.16
C MET A 685 12.77 10.36 13.83
N GLY A 686 13.15 10.87 15.01
CA GLY A 686 14.21 10.33 15.84
C GLY A 686 13.80 9.01 16.51
N ARG A 687 14.55 8.61 17.57
CA ARG A 687 14.26 7.38 18.31
C ARG A 687 12.81 7.34 18.83
N ASN A 688 12.16 6.18 18.63
CA ASN A 688 10.78 5.96 19.00
C ASN A 688 10.63 4.61 19.70
N ILE A 689 10.14 4.61 20.94
CA ILE A 689 9.84 3.39 21.70
C ILE A 689 8.34 3.14 21.61
N CYS A 690 7.96 1.97 21.14
CA CYS A 690 6.59 1.58 20.89
C CYS A 690 6.20 0.38 21.73
N LEU A 691 5.01 0.41 22.32
CA LEU A 691 4.41 -0.70 23.06
C LEU A 691 3.02 -0.98 22.48
N ARG A 692 2.74 -2.23 22.13
CA ARG A 692 1.42 -2.70 21.66
C ARG A 692 0.93 -3.86 22.51
N VAL A 693 -0.36 -3.84 22.80
CA VAL A 693 -1.07 -4.89 23.56
C VAL A 693 -2.33 -5.23 22.78
N ASN A 694 -2.54 -6.51 22.45
CA ASN A 694 -3.78 -7.02 21.86
C ASN A 694 -4.34 -8.17 22.71
N ILE A 695 -5.65 -8.23 22.83
CA ILE A 695 -6.36 -9.23 23.60
C ILE A 695 -7.50 -9.78 22.75
N PRO A 696 -7.26 -10.86 21.98
CA PRO A 696 -8.34 -11.62 21.36
C PRO A 696 -9.06 -12.47 22.43
N ILE A 697 -10.39 -12.47 22.40
CA ILE A 697 -11.27 -13.19 23.31
C ILE A 697 -12.19 -14.07 22.48
N ASP A 698 -11.93 -15.37 22.45
CA ASP A 698 -12.74 -16.34 21.72
C ASP A 698 -13.96 -16.77 22.54
N ILE A 699 -15.12 -16.76 21.93
CA ILE A 699 -16.40 -17.11 22.52
C ILE A 699 -17.00 -18.24 21.69
N HIS A 700 -17.07 -19.43 22.28
CA HIS A 700 -17.73 -20.58 21.63
C HIS A 700 -19.22 -20.59 21.97
N VAL A 701 -20.07 -20.51 20.97
CA VAL A 701 -21.51 -20.67 21.13
C VAL A 701 -21.83 -22.16 21.04
N ARG A 702 -22.37 -22.71 22.10
CA ARG A 702 -22.79 -24.13 22.20
C ARG A 702 -24.08 -24.39 21.43
#